data_a0d5b7da811767ea3318936557c12739
#
_entry.id   a0d5b7da811767ea3318936557c12739
#
_cell.length_a   1.000
_cell.length_b   1.000
_cell.length_c   1.000
_cell.angle_alpha   90.00
_cell.angle_beta   90.00
_cell.angle_gamma   90.00
#
_symmetry.space_group_name_H-M   'P 1'
#
loop_
_entity.id
_entity.type
_entity.pdbx_description
1 polymer ?
#
loop_
_entity_poly.entity_id
_entity_poly.type
_entity_poly.pdbx_seq_one_letter_code
_entity_poly.pdbx_strand_id
1 'polypeptide(L)'
;MRPEPSPMFTDVDRQDDPHPTWTFRTGLAAYQESLIGGQLVGRGWNGAGFMAPESQRIDTSQHAEPQAFTLEVGGQSLRSHWSLVSEEVVSVETGIEFVMSLAHAHRPVSVTVHTQLDGTCFMKRWLEVTNHAETVVPLSAASSWSGVFQSISERAFGAPGPYRLGYFQDSHWGNCGDFGWQEMPYAGYRIDGYFRRDRHRHPMFILNNWETGENLIGSLAFSGGYSFEFDLDDGPARGTSRISFKAGPAGPAPLRVLDPGETVSTPALHLGLVIGDLDECINALHDHTRRSVFRPLMPGKNGLITSGIGPEMEVTEEAVMHEIEMAAQMGVELFILDASWYAEPYGDWFATAGDWEVNRQRFPKGIEYFVESAHERGLLFGLWMEPERLGTASQIRKEHPEWVAHRYDDTPYETGLIDLTNPEAVAWVEANISRLIETYGLDCFRLDYNVGFLEAAGYSERHGWQENRYWRQCENLYGLFDRLTRKFPDVIFQNCASGGARTDLGFLRYFDHTWVTDHQIAPRSFSITSGMSMALPPERMDRLIGYGQYCGRTADIDFQGRLALFTHATMGWYHLIGAKPNLAQRPHVQRFVRLYKEVARPMHGQSRIYHHTPTHDGLEPSGWGALELAHRDRSRSMAGVFRLQDPAEPVYHMRFKGVDPGLRYSVRFDNEDSETVMDGYHLKYVGVPVRLDNPLTSQLFVAEAVT
;
A
#
# COMPACT_ATOMS: atom_id res chain seq x y z
N MET A 1 26.72 12.66 18.07
CA MET A 1 26.66 11.19 18.16
C MET A 1 25.58 10.76 17.17
N ARG A 2 25.89 9.86 16.26
CA ARG A 2 24.84 9.22 15.44
C ARG A 2 24.01 8.40 16.42
N PRO A 3 22.67 8.50 16.45
CA PRO A 3 21.87 7.58 17.22
C PRO A 3 22.16 6.17 16.68
N GLU A 4 22.59 5.27 17.53
CA GLU A 4 22.69 3.87 17.17
C GLU A 4 21.28 3.39 16.78
N PRO A 5 21.14 2.54 15.75
CA PRO A 5 19.85 1.95 15.45
C PRO A 5 19.35 1.23 16.70
N SER A 6 18.10 1.47 17.08
CA SER A 6 17.48 0.75 18.19
C SER A 6 17.67 -0.75 17.99
N PRO A 7 18.13 -1.49 18.99
CA PRO A 7 18.29 -2.93 18.87
C PRO A 7 16.92 -3.56 18.55
N MET A 8 16.90 -4.49 17.61
CA MET A 8 15.71 -5.28 17.31
C MET A 8 15.40 -6.17 18.52
N PHE A 9 14.24 -5.97 19.12
CA PHE A 9 13.83 -6.69 20.31
C PHE A 9 12.42 -7.27 20.10
N THR A 10 12.27 -8.55 20.40
CA THR A 10 10.96 -9.24 20.39
C THR A 10 10.84 -10.12 21.62
N ASP A 11 9.68 -10.08 22.27
CA ASP A 11 9.43 -10.88 23.46
C ASP A 11 7.93 -11.09 23.66
N VAL A 12 7.57 -12.24 24.25
CA VAL A 12 6.21 -12.52 24.71
C VAL A 12 6.33 -13.06 26.15
N ASP A 13 5.81 -12.32 27.11
CA ASP A 13 5.77 -12.68 28.52
C ASP A 13 4.36 -13.05 28.93
N ARG A 14 4.22 -14.13 29.72
CA ARG A 14 2.94 -14.60 30.29
C ARG A 14 2.93 -14.47 31.80
N GLN A 15 1.82 -13.97 32.32
CA GLN A 15 1.50 -13.91 33.75
C GLN A 15 0.13 -14.58 33.97
N ASP A 16 0.01 -15.41 35.01
CA ASP A 16 -1.24 -16.18 35.27
C ASP A 16 -2.12 -15.58 36.37
N ASP A 17 -1.62 -14.65 37.18
CA ASP A 17 -2.35 -14.04 38.28
C ASP A 17 -2.64 -12.55 38.02
N PRO A 18 -3.91 -12.08 38.12
CA PRO A 18 -5.14 -12.81 38.48
C PRO A 18 -5.77 -13.61 37.31
N HIS A 19 -5.33 -13.40 36.06
CA HIS A 19 -5.79 -14.07 34.85
C HIS A 19 -4.65 -14.32 33.89
N PRO A 20 -4.69 -15.36 33.05
CA PRO A 20 -3.72 -15.52 31.97
C PRO A 20 -3.65 -14.24 31.12
N THR A 21 -2.49 -13.63 31.13
CA THR A 21 -2.22 -12.34 30.49
C THR A 21 -0.90 -12.40 29.72
N TRP A 22 -0.94 -12.03 28.45
CA TRP A 22 0.22 -12.01 27.56
C TRP A 22 0.61 -10.58 27.25
N THR A 23 1.90 -10.30 27.41
CA THR A 23 2.50 -9.01 27.04
C THR A 23 3.43 -9.23 25.87
N PHE A 24 3.09 -8.66 24.74
CA PHE A 24 3.88 -8.67 23.50
C PHE A 24 4.74 -7.42 23.45
N ARG A 25 6.03 -7.58 23.16
CA ARG A 25 6.99 -6.47 23.00
C ARG A 25 7.72 -6.61 21.69
N THR A 26 7.74 -5.53 20.89
CA THR A 26 8.48 -5.45 19.63
C THR A 26 9.05 -4.05 19.47
N GLY A 27 10.38 -3.92 19.41
CA GLY A 27 11.03 -2.63 19.53
C GLY A 27 10.59 -1.91 20.83
N LEU A 28 10.05 -0.70 20.69
CA LEU A 28 9.47 0.06 21.80
C LEU A 28 7.94 -0.10 21.94
N ALA A 29 7.28 -0.80 21.03
CA ALA A 29 5.85 -1.06 21.15
C ALA A 29 5.59 -2.24 22.11
N ALA A 30 4.63 -2.06 23.00
CA ALA A 30 4.09 -3.11 23.86
C ALA A 30 2.57 -3.18 23.71
N TYR A 31 2.04 -4.38 23.65
CA TYR A 31 0.61 -4.67 23.63
C TYR A 31 0.30 -5.75 24.68
N GLN A 32 -0.88 -5.69 25.25
CA GLN A 32 -1.29 -6.68 26.24
C GLN A 32 -2.71 -7.17 26.01
N GLU A 33 -2.91 -8.48 26.19
CA GLU A 33 -4.22 -9.12 26.21
C GLU A 33 -4.35 -10.14 27.33
N SER A 34 -5.58 -10.39 27.79
CA SER A 34 -5.88 -11.30 28.89
C SER A 34 -7.06 -12.19 28.58
N LEU A 35 -7.04 -13.44 29.05
CA LEU A 35 -8.18 -14.33 28.98
C LEU A 35 -8.97 -14.24 30.29
N ILE A 36 -10.08 -13.48 30.28
CA ILE A 36 -10.90 -13.17 31.47
C ILE A 36 -12.29 -13.75 31.29
N GLY A 37 -12.69 -14.67 32.14
CA GLY A 37 -14.03 -15.26 32.10
C GLY A 37 -14.41 -15.89 30.75
N GLY A 38 -13.45 -16.44 30.05
CA GLY A 38 -13.63 -16.99 28.71
C GLY A 38 -13.69 -15.95 27.59
N GLN A 39 -13.29 -14.73 27.84
CA GLN A 39 -13.12 -13.68 26.82
C GLN A 39 -11.65 -13.34 26.65
N LEU A 40 -11.15 -13.35 25.43
CA LEU A 40 -9.82 -12.77 25.13
C LEU A 40 -9.99 -11.26 24.94
N VAL A 41 -9.44 -10.50 25.88
CA VAL A 41 -9.64 -9.06 26.02
C VAL A 41 -8.36 -8.32 25.59
N GLY A 42 -8.47 -7.33 24.70
CA GLY A 42 -7.38 -6.45 24.32
C GLY A 42 -7.24 -5.31 25.32
N ARG A 43 -6.17 -5.32 26.14
CA ARG A 43 -6.01 -4.45 27.31
C ARG A 43 -5.44 -3.08 27.02
N GLY A 44 -4.63 -2.92 25.97
CA GLY A 44 -4.05 -1.65 25.60
C GLY A 44 -2.64 -1.72 25.06
N TRP A 45 -2.14 -0.56 24.64
CA TRP A 45 -0.86 -0.37 24.01
C TRP A 45 0.01 0.63 24.79
N ASN A 46 1.33 0.52 24.64
CA ASN A 46 2.30 1.47 25.15
C ASN A 46 3.51 1.57 24.21
N GLY A 47 4.01 2.78 23.99
CA GLY A 47 5.13 3.07 23.08
C GLY A 47 6.49 3.21 23.78
N ALA A 48 6.59 2.88 25.08
CA ALA A 48 7.83 2.97 25.86
C ALA A 48 8.47 1.61 26.18
N GLY A 49 7.98 0.52 25.57
CA GLY A 49 8.51 -0.83 25.70
C GLY A 49 8.03 -1.60 26.93
N PHE A 50 7.08 -1.07 27.69
CA PHE A 50 6.51 -1.75 28.87
C PHE A 50 5.02 -1.45 29.00
N MET A 51 4.31 -2.26 29.79
CA MET A 51 2.91 -2.02 30.15
C MET A 51 2.81 -1.59 31.62
N ALA A 52 1.88 -0.70 31.92
CA ALA A 52 1.58 -0.32 33.30
C ALA A 52 1.15 -1.54 34.12
N PRO A 53 1.59 -1.66 35.39
CA PRO A 53 1.11 -2.72 36.27
C PRO A 53 -0.42 -2.73 36.38
N GLU A 54 -1.01 -3.91 36.58
CA GLU A 54 -2.48 -4.09 36.69
C GLU A 54 -3.09 -3.18 37.76
N SER A 55 -2.39 -3.00 38.90
CA SER A 55 -2.79 -2.14 40.00
C SER A 55 -2.89 -0.65 39.65
N GLN A 56 -2.26 -0.22 38.55
CA GLN A 56 -2.30 1.16 38.08
C GLN A 56 -3.30 1.35 36.93
N ARG A 57 -3.98 0.28 36.52
CA ARG A 57 -4.97 0.36 35.45
C ARG A 57 -6.29 0.86 35.99
N ILE A 58 -7.01 1.51 35.08
CA ILE A 58 -8.35 1.98 35.36
C ILE A 58 -9.26 0.76 35.51
N ASP A 59 -10.03 0.73 36.61
CA ASP A 59 -11.05 -0.28 36.82
C ASP A 59 -12.18 -0.12 35.78
N THR A 60 -12.20 -1.02 34.80
CA THR A 60 -13.22 -1.08 33.75
C THR A 60 -14.33 -2.06 34.07
N SER A 61 -14.42 -2.58 35.30
CA SER A 61 -15.34 -3.61 35.71
C SER A 61 -16.84 -3.30 35.50
N GLN A 62 -17.19 -2.05 35.24
CA GLN A 62 -18.56 -1.60 34.94
C GLN A 62 -18.84 -1.45 33.42
N HIS A 63 -17.84 -1.66 32.57
CA HIS A 63 -17.98 -1.59 31.12
C HIS A 63 -17.65 -2.94 30.51
N ALA A 64 -18.30 -3.26 29.39
CA ALA A 64 -17.94 -4.44 28.62
C ALA A 64 -16.48 -4.32 28.16
N GLU A 65 -15.68 -5.33 28.49
CA GLU A 65 -14.28 -5.36 28.07
C GLU A 65 -14.19 -5.54 26.54
N PRO A 66 -13.40 -4.73 25.84
CA PRO A 66 -13.20 -4.88 24.41
C PRO A 66 -12.43 -6.16 24.09
N GLN A 67 -12.99 -6.98 23.22
CA GLN A 67 -12.36 -8.23 22.81
C GLN A 67 -11.11 -7.97 21.95
N ALA A 68 -10.13 -8.88 22.00
CA ALA A 68 -8.94 -8.84 21.16
C ALA A 68 -9.22 -9.25 19.71
N PHE A 69 -10.31 -9.92 19.45
CA PHE A 69 -10.89 -10.21 18.13
C PHE A 69 -12.41 -10.35 18.24
N THR A 70 -13.11 -10.27 17.11
CA THR A 70 -14.57 -10.53 17.08
C THR A 70 -14.90 -11.52 15.98
N LEU A 71 -15.85 -12.41 16.25
CA LEU A 71 -16.39 -13.38 15.29
C LEU A 71 -17.90 -13.48 15.42
N GLU A 72 -18.57 -13.56 14.26
CA GLU A 72 -19.98 -13.93 14.17
C GLU A 72 -20.11 -15.19 13.32
N VAL A 73 -20.48 -16.29 13.95
CA VAL A 73 -20.53 -17.63 13.35
C VAL A 73 -21.92 -18.23 13.56
N GLY A 74 -22.55 -18.70 12.48
CA GLY A 74 -23.91 -19.25 12.55
C GLY A 74 -24.94 -18.26 13.08
N GLY A 75 -24.80 -16.95 12.76
CA GLY A 75 -25.68 -15.88 13.22
C GLY A 75 -25.51 -15.51 14.70
N GLN A 76 -24.42 -15.93 15.34
CA GLN A 76 -24.14 -15.62 16.75
C GLN A 76 -22.75 -14.98 16.91
N SER A 77 -22.72 -13.89 17.66
CA SER A 77 -21.49 -13.24 18.08
C SER A 77 -20.82 -14.04 19.21
N LEU A 78 -19.66 -14.60 18.95
CA LEU A 78 -18.91 -15.44 19.88
C LEU A 78 -18.00 -14.58 20.77
N ARG A 79 -18.57 -13.98 21.81
CA ARG A 79 -17.87 -13.04 22.69
C ARG A 79 -17.15 -13.69 23.86
N SER A 80 -17.66 -14.82 24.36
CA SER A 80 -17.18 -15.48 25.56
C SER A 80 -17.18 -16.99 25.38
N HIS A 81 -16.86 -17.73 26.46
CA HIS A 81 -16.77 -19.19 26.48
C HIS A 81 -15.60 -19.75 25.66
N TRP A 82 -14.57 -18.96 25.46
CA TRP A 82 -13.30 -19.43 24.93
C TRP A 82 -12.45 -20.05 26.02
N SER A 83 -11.81 -21.15 25.71
CA SER A 83 -10.82 -21.81 26.58
C SER A 83 -9.51 -21.95 25.82
N LEU A 84 -8.41 -21.70 26.51
CA LEU A 84 -7.07 -21.91 25.98
C LEU A 84 -6.82 -23.42 25.78
N VAL A 85 -6.44 -23.80 24.57
CA VAL A 85 -6.09 -25.18 24.21
C VAL A 85 -4.58 -25.36 24.21
N SER A 86 -3.87 -24.44 23.57
CA SER A 86 -2.41 -24.44 23.48
C SER A 86 -1.88 -23.05 23.18
N GLU A 87 -0.63 -22.85 23.49
CA GLU A 87 0.14 -21.68 23.08
C GLU A 87 1.59 -22.06 22.84
N GLU A 88 2.22 -21.37 21.91
CA GLU A 88 3.65 -21.53 21.62
C GLU A 88 4.24 -20.26 21.04
N VAL A 89 5.56 -20.12 21.19
CA VAL A 89 6.39 -19.10 20.52
C VAL A 89 7.33 -19.82 19.57
N VAL A 90 7.24 -19.48 18.28
CA VAL A 90 8.08 -20.05 17.24
C VAL A 90 8.99 -18.99 16.63
N SER A 91 10.21 -19.37 16.28
CA SER A 91 11.12 -18.48 15.54
C SER A 91 10.71 -18.45 14.07
N VAL A 92 10.64 -17.25 13.49
CA VAL A 92 10.39 -17.02 12.06
C VAL A 92 11.52 -16.18 11.47
N GLU A 93 11.59 -16.07 10.15
CA GLU A 93 12.68 -15.39 9.44
C GLU A 93 12.96 -13.97 9.96
N THR A 94 11.91 -13.20 10.29
CA THR A 94 12.04 -11.79 10.68
C THR A 94 11.90 -11.54 12.18
N GLY A 95 11.71 -12.58 13.00
CA GLY A 95 11.51 -12.42 14.44
C GLY A 95 10.90 -13.64 15.11
N ILE A 96 9.79 -13.45 15.83
CA ILE A 96 9.03 -14.52 16.48
C ILE A 96 7.56 -14.44 16.13
N GLU A 97 6.88 -15.57 16.19
CA GLU A 97 5.43 -15.69 16.08
C GLU A 97 4.87 -16.37 17.31
N PHE A 98 3.91 -15.74 17.95
CA PHE A 98 3.10 -16.32 19.00
C PHE A 98 1.83 -16.91 18.41
N VAL A 99 1.59 -18.17 18.71
CA VAL A 99 0.44 -18.94 18.23
C VAL A 99 -0.39 -19.38 19.44
N MET A 100 -1.65 -18.94 19.51
CA MET A 100 -2.58 -19.27 20.59
C MET A 100 -3.82 -19.94 20.02
N SER A 101 -4.13 -21.16 20.44
CA SER A 101 -5.33 -21.88 20.04
C SER A 101 -6.41 -21.82 21.14
N LEU A 102 -7.60 -21.40 20.74
CA LEU A 102 -8.78 -21.25 21.58
C LEU A 102 -9.92 -22.14 21.04
N ALA A 103 -10.62 -22.86 21.92
CA ALA A 103 -11.82 -23.61 21.58
C ALA A 103 -13.05 -22.98 22.25
N HIS A 104 -14.18 -22.91 21.53
CA HIS A 104 -15.40 -22.36 22.07
C HIS A 104 -16.25 -23.48 22.74
N ALA A 105 -16.66 -23.30 24.00
CA ALA A 105 -17.30 -24.36 24.82
C ALA A 105 -18.67 -24.82 24.29
N HIS A 106 -19.41 -23.93 23.61
CA HIS A 106 -20.79 -24.21 23.17
C HIS A 106 -20.96 -24.31 21.66
N ARG A 107 -19.93 -24.02 20.90
CA ARG A 107 -19.94 -24.10 19.43
C ARG A 107 -18.73 -24.90 18.98
N PRO A 108 -18.88 -25.82 18.03
CA PRO A 108 -17.77 -26.59 17.50
C PRO A 108 -16.92 -25.73 16.54
N VAL A 109 -16.33 -24.68 17.10
CA VAL A 109 -15.47 -23.72 16.40
C VAL A 109 -14.22 -23.51 17.25
N SER A 110 -13.08 -23.50 16.62
CA SER A 110 -11.82 -23.04 17.23
C SER A 110 -11.25 -21.85 16.48
N VAL A 111 -10.43 -21.10 17.19
CA VAL A 111 -9.67 -19.98 16.64
C VAL A 111 -8.22 -20.13 17.04
N THR A 112 -7.34 -20.07 16.06
CA THR A 112 -5.91 -19.90 16.30
C THR A 112 -5.55 -18.43 16.02
N VAL A 113 -5.04 -17.76 17.04
CA VAL A 113 -4.58 -16.36 16.98
C VAL A 113 -3.09 -16.37 16.71
N HIS A 114 -2.69 -15.83 15.59
CA HIS A 114 -1.30 -15.66 15.21
C HIS A 114 -0.88 -14.21 15.43
N THR A 115 0.22 -13.99 16.14
CA THR A 115 0.79 -12.66 16.37
C THR A 115 2.28 -12.69 16.12
N GLN A 116 2.72 -12.05 15.03
CA GLN A 116 4.11 -12.01 14.59
C GLN A 116 4.76 -10.69 15.01
N LEU A 117 5.95 -10.76 15.62
CA LEU A 117 6.74 -9.65 16.11
C LEU A 117 8.08 -9.65 15.36
N ASP A 118 8.44 -8.53 14.74
CA ASP A 118 9.62 -8.45 13.88
C ASP A 118 10.77 -7.58 14.43
N GLY A 119 10.61 -7.05 15.64
CA GLY A 119 11.60 -6.19 16.27
C GLY A 119 11.53 -4.72 15.87
N THR A 120 10.65 -4.37 14.91
CA THR A 120 10.22 -2.97 14.71
C THR A 120 9.16 -2.63 15.76
N CYS A 121 8.53 -1.45 15.66
CA CYS A 121 7.39 -1.12 16.52
C CYS A 121 6.06 -1.68 16.01
N PHE A 122 6.06 -2.63 15.07
CA PHE A 122 4.88 -3.24 14.47
C PHE A 122 4.74 -4.72 14.84
N MET A 123 3.48 -5.14 14.93
CA MET A 123 3.05 -6.52 15.04
C MET A 123 2.09 -6.82 13.89
N LYS A 124 2.11 -8.06 13.41
CA LYS A 124 1.19 -8.56 12.40
C LYS A 124 0.31 -9.61 13.03
N ARG A 125 -1.02 -9.51 12.88
CA ARG A 125 -1.98 -10.47 13.43
C ARG A 125 -2.99 -10.94 12.40
N TRP A 126 -3.31 -12.24 12.44
CA TRP A 126 -4.42 -12.88 11.75
C TRP A 126 -5.02 -13.99 12.59
N LEU A 127 -6.18 -14.44 12.20
CA LEU A 127 -6.88 -15.55 12.85
C LEU A 127 -7.04 -16.68 11.86
N GLU A 128 -6.95 -17.91 12.35
CA GLU A 128 -7.46 -19.09 11.66
C GLU A 128 -8.73 -19.57 12.38
N VAL A 129 -9.84 -19.61 11.64
CA VAL A 129 -11.14 -20.04 12.15
C VAL A 129 -11.45 -21.40 11.56
N THR A 130 -11.63 -22.41 12.43
CA THR A 130 -11.91 -23.79 12.03
C THR A 130 -13.31 -24.20 12.42
N ASN A 131 -14.08 -24.75 11.47
CA ASN A 131 -15.36 -25.36 11.69
C ASN A 131 -15.19 -26.85 12.07
N HIS A 132 -15.50 -27.21 13.33
CA HIS A 132 -15.49 -28.60 13.80
C HIS A 132 -16.87 -29.27 13.79
N ALA A 133 -17.92 -28.58 13.29
CA ALA A 133 -19.24 -29.16 13.13
C ALA A 133 -19.27 -30.18 11.98
N GLU A 134 -20.24 -31.09 12.04
CA GLU A 134 -20.56 -32.01 10.93
C GLU A 134 -21.34 -31.31 9.79
N THR A 135 -21.69 -30.05 9.97
CA THR A 135 -22.47 -29.25 9.03
C THR A 135 -21.73 -27.97 8.66
N VAL A 136 -22.08 -27.39 7.53
CA VAL A 136 -21.57 -26.08 7.12
C VAL A 136 -21.97 -24.98 8.09
N VAL A 137 -21.07 -23.99 8.24
CA VAL A 137 -21.27 -22.87 9.16
C VAL A 137 -20.93 -21.55 8.46
N PRO A 138 -21.87 -20.58 8.43
CA PRO A 138 -21.56 -19.26 7.88
C PRO A 138 -20.78 -18.41 8.88
N LEU A 139 -19.68 -17.80 8.41
CA LEU A 139 -18.93 -16.75 9.08
C LEU A 139 -19.43 -15.41 8.56
N SER A 140 -20.24 -14.72 9.36
CA SER A 140 -20.90 -13.48 8.94
C SER A 140 -20.06 -12.23 9.16
N ALA A 141 -19.24 -12.23 10.22
CA ALA A 141 -18.31 -11.14 10.54
C ALA A 141 -17.04 -11.66 11.21
N ALA A 142 -15.93 -11.01 10.95
CA ALA A 142 -14.65 -11.25 11.60
C ALA A 142 -13.88 -9.95 11.73
N SER A 143 -13.23 -9.73 12.88
CA SER A 143 -12.15 -8.75 12.98
C SER A 143 -10.85 -9.44 13.29
N SER A 144 -9.84 -9.20 12.49
CA SER A 144 -8.51 -9.79 12.70
C SER A 144 -7.87 -9.31 14.00
N TRP A 145 -8.19 -8.08 14.40
CA TRP A 145 -7.74 -7.49 15.65
C TRP A 145 -8.73 -6.44 16.15
N SER A 146 -8.93 -6.41 17.46
CA SER A 146 -9.71 -5.41 18.17
C SER A 146 -9.16 -5.24 19.59
N GLY A 147 -9.63 -4.23 20.31
CA GLY A 147 -9.23 -4.01 21.71
C GLY A 147 -9.14 -2.53 22.05
N VAL A 148 -8.61 -2.27 23.23
CA VAL A 148 -8.36 -0.90 23.70
C VAL A 148 -7.05 -0.40 23.10
N PHE A 149 -7.07 0.83 22.56
CA PHE A 149 -5.83 1.54 22.26
C PHE A 149 -5.25 2.13 23.55
N GLN A 150 -6.02 2.99 24.20
CA GLN A 150 -5.58 3.69 25.40
C GLN A 150 -6.76 3.98 26.32
N SER A 151 -6.48 4.03 27.62
CA SER A 151 -7.41 4.53 28.63
C SER A 151 -6.77 5.72 29.32
N ILE A 152 -7.48 6.83 29.42
CA ILE A 152 -7.03 8.07 30.06
C ILE A 152 -7.84 8.32 31.30
N SER A 153 -7.15 8.50 32.46
CA SER A 153 -7.74 8.95 33.71
C SER A 153 -7.75 10.47 33.79
N GLU A 154 -8.71 11.04 34.52
CA GLU A 154 -8.72 12.47 34.89
C GLU A 154 -9.02 13.45 33.74
N ARG A 155 -10.08 13.22 32.97
CA ARG A 155 -10.60 14.22 32.07
C ARG A 155 -11.61 15.13 32.73
N ALA A 156 -11.54 16.41 32.36
CA ALA A 156 -12.62 17.34 32.68
C ALA A 156 -13.90 16.91 31.96
N PHE A 157 -15.01 16.85 32.69
CA PHE A 157 -16.32 16.51 32.15
C PHE A 157 -16.68 17.39 30.94
N GLY A 158 -17.03 16.78 29.82
CA GLY A 158 -17.43 17.47 28.60
C GLY A 158 -16.29 18.00 27.73
N ALA A 159 -15.02 17.75 28.08
CA ALA A 159 -13.90 18.07 27.15
C ALA A 159 -13.83 17.08 26.00
N PRO A 160 -13.59 17.54 24.75
CA PRO A 160 -13.36 16.62 23.62
C PRO A 160 -12.15 15.71 23.88
N GLY A 161 -12.17 14.51 23.32
CA GLY A 161 -11.04 13.56 23.40
C GLY A 161 -9.77 14.10 22.74
N PRO A 162 -8.57 13.76 23.22
CA PRO A 162 -7.32 14.19 22.59
C PRO A 162 -6.99 13.37 21.34
N TYR A 163 -7.99 12.75 20.71
CA TYR A 163 -7.80 11.83 19.60
C TYR A 163 -8.25 12.41 18.27
N ARG A 164 -7.44 12.19 17.25
CA ARG A 164 -7.82 12.38 15.86
C ARG A 164 -7.45 11.15 15.05
N LEU A 165 -8.20 10.94 13.98
CA LEU A 165 -8.04 9.81 13.08
C LEU A 165 -7.58 10.31 11.72
N GLY A 166 -6.39 9.87 11.30
CA GLY A 166 -5.86 10.08 9.96
C GLY A 166 -6.16 8.86 9.09
N TYR A 167 -6.65 9.08 7.89
CA TYR A 167 -6.95 8.00 6.95
C TYR A 167 -7.06 8.52 5.52
N PHE A 168 -6.97 7.59 4.54
CA PHE A 168 -7.19 7.92 3.14
C PHE A 168 -8.67 8.13 2.85
N GLN A 169 -8.98 9.21 2.15
CA GLN A 169 -10.33 9.52 1.71
C GLN A 169 -10.74 8.60 0.55
N ASP A 170 -12.04 8.53 0.25
CA ASP A 170 -12.52 7.86 -0.95
C ASP A 170 -11.91 8.51 -2.19
N SER A 171 -11.34 7.68 -3.05
CA SER A 171 -10.72 8.10 -4.30
C SER A 171 -11.48 7.57 -5.50
N HIS A 172 -11.47 8.34 -6.59
CA HIS A 172 -11.88 7.87 -7.91
C HIS A 172 -10.64 7.52 -8.74
N TRP A 173 -10.86 6.96 -9.91
CA TRP A 173 -9.81 6.79 -10.90
C TRP A 173 -8.97 8.07 -11.06
N GLY A 174 -7.68 7.92 -10.95
CA GLY A 174 -6.72 9.00 -11.04
C GLY A 174 -6.58 9.93 -9.82
N ASN A 175 -7.38 9.77 -8.77
CA ASN A 175 -7.35 10.65 -7.59
C ASN A 175 -6.92 9.94 -6.31
N CYS A 176 -5.89 9.11 -6.37
CA CYS A 176 -5.34 8.40 -5.22
C CYS A 176 -4.62 9.34 -4.25
N GLY A 177 -4.44 8.88 -3.00
CA GLY A 177 -3.51 9.50 -2.07
C GLY A 177 -4.03 10.66 -1.23
N ASP A 178 -5.34 10.95 -1.21
CA ASP A 178 -5.90 11.97 -0.34
C ASP A 178 -5.94 11.48 1.11
N PHE A 179 -4.95 11.89 1.90
CA PHE A 179 -4.88 11.60 3.33
C PHE A 179 -5.42 12.80 4.12
N GLY A 180 -6.36 12.56 5.02
CA GLY A 180 -6.98 13.61 5.83
C GLY A 180 -7.11 13.23 7.30
N TRP A 181 -7.37 14.23 8.14
CA TRP A 181 -7.58 14.06 9.57
C TRP A 181 -9.02 14.38 9.97
N GLN A 182 -9.58 13.53 10.84
CA GLN A 182 -10.88 13.71 11.47
C GLN A 182 -10.69 13.70 12.98
N GLU A 183 -11.19 14.74 13.68
CA GLU A 183 -11.31 14.69 15.15
C GLU A 183 -12.28 13.58 15.55
N MET A 184 -11.93 12.81 16.57
CA MET A 184 -12.75 11.68 17.00
C MET A 184 -14.05 12.17 17.64
N PRO A 185 -15.22 11.86 17.04
CA PRO A 185 -16.51 12.22 17.63
C PRO A 185 -16.87 11.26 18.79
N TYR A 186 -17.70 11.73 19.73
CA TYR A 186 -18.19 10.93 20.85
C TYR A 186 -18.99 9.68 20.43
N ALA A 187 -19.61 9.71 19.26
CA ALA A 187 -20.40 8.59 18.74
C ALA A 187 -19.53 7.47 18.12
N GLY A 188 -18.20 7.63 18.19
CA GLY A 188 -17.29 6.76 17.45
C GLY A 188 -17.19 7.11 15.97
N TYR A 189 -16.35 6.41 15.25
CA TYR A 189 -16.13 6.63 13.81
C TYR A 189 -15.89 5.31 13.09
N ARG A 190 -16.46 5.19 11.90
CA ARG A 190 -16.30 4.01 11.06
C ARG A 190 -15.79 4.40 9.68
N ILE A 191 -14.81 3.65 9.21
CA ILE A 191 -14.24 3.76 7.87
C ILE A 191 -14.48 2.45 7.14
N ASP A 192 -15.24 2.50 6.06
CA ASP A 192 -15.40 1.39 5.14
C ASP A 192 -14.63 1.66 3.84
N GLY A 193 -14.02 0.64 3.27
CA GLY A 193 -13.29 0.76 2.01
C GLY A 193 -13.41 -0.46 1.12
N TYR A 194 -13.11 -0.26 -0.15
CA TYR A 194 -13.12 -1.27 -1.19
C TYR A 194 -12.09 -0.93 -2.28
N PHE A 195 -11.82 -1.90 -3.15
CA PHE A 195 -10.92 -1.75 -4.29
C PHE A 195 -11.68 -1.95 -5.60
N ARG A 196 -12.07 -0.85 -6.22
CA ARG A 196 -12.60 -0.81 -7.57
C ARG A 196 -12.06 0.43 -8.30
N ARG A 197 -12.05 0.40 -9.61
CA ARG A 197 -11.51 1.47 -10.44
C ARG A 197 -12.05 2.86 -10.10
N ASP A 198 -13.35 2.96 -9.94
CA ASP A 198 -14.08 4.22 -9.81
C ASP A 198 -14.32 4.64 -8.35
N ARG A 199 -13.99 3.77 -7.39
CA ARG A 199 -14.05 4.11 -5.98
C ARG A 199 -13.19 3.16 -5.14
N HIS A 200 -12.13 3.68 -4.57
CA HIS A 200 -11.21 2.91 -3.74
C HIS A 200 -10.71 3.74 -2.57
N ARG A 201 -10.23 3.06 -1.55
CA ARG A 201 -9.62 3.66 -0.37
C ARG A 201 -8.50 2.76 0.12
N HIS A 202 -7.29 3.30 0.25
CA HIS A 202 -6.17 2.55 0.79
C HIS A 202 -6.43 2.15 2.25
N PRO A 203 -6.24 0.86 2.66
CA PRO A 203 -6.67 0.35 3.96
C PRO A 203 -5.66 0.66 5.07
N MET A 204 -5.48 1.93 5.38
CA MET A 204 -4.56 2.42 6.41
C MET A 204 -5.25 3.48 7.28
N PHE A 205 -4.92 3.50 8.56
CA PHE A 205 -5.31 4.55 9.50
C PHE A 205 -4.16 4.92 10.44
N ILE A 206 -4.23 6.12 11.01
CA ILE A 206 -3.40 6.59 12.13
C ILE A 206 -4.31 7.17 13.19
N LEU A 207 -4.41 6.52 14.34
CA LEU A 207 -5.11 7.06 15.50
C LEU A 207 -4.09 7.78 16.38
N ASN A 208 -4.18 9.10 16.41
CA ASN A 208 -3.23 9.98 17.07
C ASN A 208 -3.80 10.55 18.37
N ASN A 209 -3.06 10.44 19.45
CA ASN A 209 -3.27 11.21 20.66
C ASN A 209 -2.37 12.45 20.63
N TRP A 210 -2.95 13.64 20.40
CA TRP A 210 -2.14 14.85 20.24
C TRP A 210 -1.57 15.43 21.55
N GLU A 211 -2.04 14.95 22.71
CA GLU A 211 -1.49 15.35 24.02
C GLU A 211 -0.21 14.59 24.36
N THR A 212 -0.14 13.31 23.97
CA THR A 212 1.01 12.44 24.29
C THR A 212 1.94 12.23 23.11
N GLY A 213 1.50 12.51 21.88
CA GLY A 213 2.24 12.19 20.64
C GLY A 213 2.23 10.70 20.29
N GLU A 214 1.40 9.90 20.95
CA GLU A 214 1.24 8.49 20.62
C GLU A 214 0.38 8.31 19.36
N ASN A 215 0.82 7.43 18.49
CA ASN A 215 0.13 7.11 17.24
C ASN A 215 0.00 5.59 17.11
N LEU A 216 -1.24 5.09 17.08
CA LEU A 216 -1.51 3.72 16.64
C LEU A 216 -1.72 3.76 15.14
N ILE A 217 -0.80 3.14 14.40
CA ILE A 217 -0.86 3.07 12.94
C ILE A 217 -1.24 1.65 12.52
N GLY A 218 -2.25 1.52 11.64
CA GLY A 218 -2.76 0.24 11.18
C GLY A 218 -2.91 0.17 9.67
N SER A 219 -2.56 -0.99 9.10
CA SER A 219 -2.77 -1.31 7.69
C SER A 219 -3.30 -2.73 7.55
N LEU A 220 -4.46 -2.89 6.89
CA LEU A 220 -5.05 -4.21 6.64
C LEU A 220 -4.53 -4.77 5.31
N ALA A 221 -3.99 -5.98 5.35
CA ALA A 221 -3.46 -6.68 4.19
C ALA A 221 -4.58 -7.39 3.41
N PHE A 222 -5.46 -6.62 2.76
CA PHE A 222 -6.62 -7.18 2.07
C PHE A 222 -7.10 -6.32 0.90
N SER A 223 -7.24 -6.93 -0.26
CA SER A 223 -7.78 -6.31 -1.49
C SER A 223 -9.32 -6.34 -1.57
N GLY A 224 -9.99 -6.86 -0.54
CA GLY A 224 -11.45 -6.91 -0.45
C GLY A 224 -12.05 -5.73 0.31
N GLY A 225 -13.36 -5.80 0.54
CA GLY A 225 -14.06 -4.86 1.41
C GLY A 225 -13.59 -4.97 2.86
N TYR A 226 -13.40 -3.84 3.52
CA TYR A 226 -12.92 -3.79 4.90
C TYR A 226 -13.63 -2.72 5.72
N SER A 227 -13.51 -2.84 7.04
CA SER A 227 -13.99 -1.83 8.00
C SER A 227 -12.96 -1.60 9.10
N PHE A 228 -12.77 -0.33 9.44
CA PHE A 228 -12.15 0.11 10.68
C PHE A 228 -13.19 0.84 11.52
N GLU A 229 -13.41 0.36 12.74
CA GLU A 229 -14.36 0.95 13.68
C GLU A 229 -13.59 1.45 14.91
N PHE A 230 -13.93 2.65 15.37
CA PHE A 230 -13.35 3.28 16.54
C PHE A 230 -14.46 3.78 17.45
N ASP A 231 -14.43 3.40 18.72
CA ASP A 231 -15.37 3.85 19.72
C ASP A 231 -14.64 4.67 20.79
N LEU A 232 -15.18 5.82 21.10
CA LEU A 232 -14.75 6.64 22.23
C LEU A 232 -15.76 6.49 23.37
N ASP A 233 -15.36 5.77 24.40
CA ASP A 233 -16.15 5.60 25.63
C ASP A 233 -15.64 6.60 26.68
N ASP A 234 -16.41 7.66 26.87
CA ASP A 234 -16.18 8.64 27.93
C ASP A 234 -16.99 8.22 29.15
N GLY A 235 -16.33 7.59 30.10
CA GLY A 235 -16.93 7.17 31.36
C GLY A 235 -17.30 8.36 32.26
N PRO A 236 -18.46 9.00 32.07
CA PRO A 236 -18.75 10.31 32.68
C PRO A 236 -18.80 10.26 34.21
N ALA A 237 -19.02 9.10 34.79
CA ALA A 237 -19.10 8.96 36.25
C ALA A 237 -17.72 8.92 36.94
N ARG A 238 -16.60 8.83 36.21
CA ARG A 238 -15.27 8.56 36.77
C ARG A 238 -14.11 9.37 36.17
N GLY A 239 -14.36 10.28 35.25
CA GLY A 239 -13.29 11.05 34.61
C GLY A 239 -12.32 10.19 33.76
N THR A 240 -12.81 9.08 33.21
CA THR A 240 -11.99 8.16 32.37
C THR A 240 -12.53 8.15 30.96
N SER A 241 -11.64 8.29 30.00
CA SER A 241 -11.94 8.08 28.57
C SER A 241 -11.18 6.87 28.07
N ARG A 242 -11.83 6.07 27.24
CA ARG A 242 -11.24 4.89 26.61
C ARG A 242 -11.52 4.95 25.12
N ILE A 243 -10.49 4.73 24.32
CA ILE A 243 -10.66 4.53 22.90
C ILE A 243 -10.36 3.08 22.53
N SER A 244 -11.31 2.46 21.85
CA SER A 244 -11.20 1.10 21.34
C SER A 244 -11.26 1.11 19.82
N PHE A 245 -10.72 0.06 19.21
CA PHE A 245 -10.73 -0.15 17.77
C PHE A 245 -11.16 -1.57 17.42
N LYS A 246 -11.62 -1.74 16.19
CA LYS A 246 -11.91 -3.03 15.56
C LYS A 246 -11.60 -2.92 14.08
N ALA A 247 -10.85 -3.88 13.54
CA ALA A 247 -10.41 -3.88 12.15
C ALA A 247 -10.47 -5.27 11.53
N GLY A 248 -11.00 -5.36 10.32
CA GLY A 248 -11.10 -6.63 9.61
C GLY A 248 -11.81 -6.54 8.26
N PRO A 249 -11.99 -7.69 7.59
CA PRO A 249 -12.76 -7.76 6.36
C PRO A 249 -14.23 -7.42 6.62
N ALA A 250 -14.86 -6.75 5.65
CA ALA A 250 -16.26 -6.37 5.71
C ALA A 250 -16.92 -6.49 4.33
N GLY A 251 -18.23 -6.71 4.33
CA GLY A 251 -19.02 -6.85 3.11
C GLY A 251 -20.38 -7.46 3.40
N PRO A 252 -21.18 -7.73 2.38
CA PRO A 252 -22.42 -8.49 2.54
C PRO A 252 -22.14 -9.88 3.14
N ALA A 253 -22.87 -10.23 4.19
CA ALA A 253 -22.75 -11.51 4.90
C ALA A 253 -23.56 -12.63 4.21
N PRO A 254 -23.11 -13.89 4.35
CA PRO A 254 -21.91 -14.34 5.03
C PRO A 254 -20.64 -14.03 4.22
N LEU A 255 -19.57 -13.65 4.93
CA LEU A 255 -18.26 -13.41 4.32
C LEU A 255 -17.60 -14.71 3.84
N ARG A 256 -17.88 -15.82 4.55
CA ARG A 256 -17.41 -17.18 4.23
C ARG A 256 -18.46 -18.19 4.67
N VAL A 257 -18.56 -19.29 3.95
CA VAL A 257 -19.31 -20.49 4.36
C VAL A 257 -18.29 -21.62 4.51
N LEU A 258 -18.10 -22.06 5.76
CA LEU A 258 -17.08 -23.04 6.12
C LEU A 258 -17.65 -24.46 6.05
N ASP A 259 -17.05 -25.31 5.25
CA ASP A 259 -17.34 -26.74 5.21
C ASP A 259 -16.94 -27.43 6.52
N PRO A 260 -17.47 -28.64 6.83
CA PRO A 260 -16.99 -29.42 7.95
C PRO A 260 -15.47 -29.65 7.88
N GLY A 261 -14.76 -29.27 8.94
CA GLY A 261 -13.30 -29.36 9.01
C GLY A 261 -12.53 -28.26 8.26
N GLU A 262 -13.22 -27.34 7.56
CA GLU A 262 -12.54 -26.23 6.87
C GLU A 262 -11.98 -25.23 7.86
N THR A 263 -10.77 -24.76 7.57
CA THR A 263 -10.11 -23.64 8.26
C THR A 263 -9.95 -22.47 7.28
N VAL A 264 -10.29 -21.27 7.73
CA VAL A 264 -10.08 -20.04 6.96
C VAL A 264 -9.19 -19.07 7.73
N SER A 265 -8.25 -18.44 7.04
CA SER A 265 -7.41 -17.38 7.61
C SER A 265 -8.00 -16.00 7.32
N THR A 266 -8.13 -15.16 8.37
CA THR A 266 -8.52 -13.76 8.16
C THR A 266 -7.39 -12.99 7.48
N PRO A 267 -7.70 -11.89 6.76
CA PRO A 267 -6.68 -10.94 6.34
C PRO A 267 -5.85 -10.47 7.54
N ALA A 268 -4.53 -10.35 7.33
CA ALA A 268 -3.65 -9.89 8.39
C ALA A 268 -3.77 -8.38 8.61
N LEU A 269 -3.82 -7.96 9.87
CA LEU A 269 -3.69 -6.56 10.28
C LEU A 269 -2.28 -6.31 10.80
N HIS A 270 -1.62 -5.30 10.24
CA HIS A 270 -0.35 -4.78 10.70
C HIS A 270 -0.63 -3.58 11.59
N LEU A 271 -0.29 -3.66 12.88
CA LEU A 271 -0.45 -2.58 13.85
C LEU A 271 0.88 -2.23 14.49
N GLY A 272 1.13 -0.93 14.63
CA GLY A 272 2.30 -0.41 15.33
C GLY A 272 1.94 0.77 16.20
N LEU A 273 2.71 0.97 17.26
CA LEU A 273 2.61 2.15 18.13
C LEU A 273 3.91 2.93 18.09
N VAL A 274 3.80 4.20 17.72
CA VAL A 274 4.92 5.13 17.57
C VAL A 274 4.65 6.39 18.38
N ILE A 275 5.63 6.82 19.17
CA ILE A 275 5.63 8.15 19.81
C ILE A 275 6.45 9.08 18.92
N GLY A 276 5.82 10.11 18.34
CA GLY A 276 6.49 11.03 17.44
C GLY A 276 5.57 11.80 16.50
N ASP A 277 6.17 12.45 15.51
CA ASP A 277 5.44 13.16 14.46
C ASP A 277 4.95 12.20 13.35
N LEU A 278 4.23 12.76 12.37
CA LEU A 278 3.70 11.96 11.24
C LEU A 278 4.80 11.23 10.47
N ASP A 279 5.94 11.88 10.24
CA ASP A 279 7.02 11.28 9.44
C ASP A 279 7.72 10.14 10.21
N GLU A 280 7.79 10.23 11.54
CA GLU A 280 8.30 9.13 12.38
C GLU A 280 7.37 7.91 12.29
N CYS A 281 6.05 8.12 12.31
CA CYS A 281 5.07 7.06 12.11
C CYS A 281 5.18 6.41 10.73
N ILE A 282 5.24 7.22 9.67
CA ILE A 282 5.33 6.76 8.29
C ILE A 282 6.62 5.97 8.06
N ASN A 283 7.75 6.51 8.49
CA ASN A 283 9.03 5.82 8.32
C ASN A 283 9.13 4.53 9.15
N ALA A 284 8.45 4.44 10.29
CA ALA A 284 8.35 3.21 11.05
C ALA A 284 7.52 2.14 10.31
N LEU A 285 6.40 2.52 9.68
CA LEU A 285 5.64 1.63 8.80
C LEU A 285 6.49 1.14 7.62
N HIS A 286 7.24 2.04 6.99
CA HIS A 286 8.14 1.68 5.89
C HIS A 286 9.23 0.69 6.31
N ASP A 287 9.80 0.85 7.52
CA ASP A 287 10.78 -0.10 8.05
C ASP A 287 10.19 -1.49 8.27
N HIS A 288 8.98 -1.55 8.85
CA HIS A 288 8.24 -2.78 9.02
C HIS A 288 7.93 -3.45 7.67
N THR A 289 7.39 -2.71 6.71
CA THR A 289 7.01 -3.26 5.41
C THR A 289 8.20 -3.74 4.59
N ARG A 290 9.33 -3.03 4.62
CA ARG A 290 10.60 -3.47 4.00
C ARG A 290 11.13 -4.75 4.63
N ARG A 291 10.99 -4.90 5.94
CA ARG A 291 11.50 -6.05 6.69
C ARG A 291 10.63 -7.29 6.57
N SER A 292 9.30 -7.12 6.66
CA SER A 292 8.38 -8.22 6.97
C SER A 292 7.23 -8.40 5.98
N VAL A 293 7.13 -7.55 4.96
CA VAL A 293 6.02 -7.61 4.00
C VAL A 293 6.50 -7.76 2.57
N PHE A 294 7.30 -6.83 2.09
CA PHE A 294 7.70 -6.81 0.68
C PHE A 294 8.80 -7.82 0.37
N ARG A 295 8.79 -8.32 -0.84
CA ARG A 295 9.91 -9.08 -1.39
C ARG A 295 11.20 -8.27 -1.24
N PRO A 296 12.35 -8.93 -0.98
CA PRO A 296 13.64 -8.27 -1.02
C PRO A 296 13.86 -7.55 -2.36
N LEU A 297 14.53 -6.41 -2.33
CA LEU A 297 14.91 -5.70 -3.55
C LEU A 297 15.88 -6.58 -4.35
N MET A 298 15.58 -6.81 -5.64
CA MET A 298 16.40 -7.66 -6.49
C MET A 298 17.71 -6.95 -6.85
N PRO A 299 18.88 -7.56 -6.57
CA PRO A 299 20.17 -6.98 -6.94
C PRO A 299 20.25 -6.71 -8.46
N GLY A 300 20.62 -5.48 -8.82
CA GLY A 300 20.73 -5.06 -10.22
C GLY A 300 19.41 -4.81 -10.95
N LYS A 301 18.27 -5.13 -10.36
CA LYS A 301 16.93 -4.91 -10.92
C LYS A 301 16.06 -3.97 -10.08
N ASN A 302 16.61 -3.40 -9.02
CA ASN A 302 15.89 -2.46 -8.17
C ASN A 302 16.02 -1.02 -8.68
N GLY A 303 14.90 -0.29 -8.67
CA GLY A 303 14.86 1.12 -9.03
C GLY A 303 15.28 1.37 -10.48
N LEU A 304 15.02 0.45 -11.40
CA LEU A 304 15.28 0.64 -12.82
C LEU A 304 14.35 1.70 -13.37
N ILE A 305 14.90 2.66 -14.11
CA ILE A 305 14.06 3.64 -14.80
C ILE A 305 13.27 2.92 -15.87
N THR A 306 11.95 3.00 -15.78
CA THR A 306 11.04 2.39 -16.75
C THR A 306 10.56 3.38 -17.80
N SER A 307 10.13 2.87 -18.93
CA SER A 307 9.39 3.58 -19.97
C SER A 307 8.45 2.59 -20.66
N GLY A 308 7.57 3.07 -21.51
CA GLY A 308 6.68 2.19 -22.25
C GLY A 308 5.81 2.92 -23.24
N ILE A 309 5.02 2.16 -23.99
CA ILE A 309 4.00 2.65 -24.91
C ILE A 309 2.67 1.96 -24.58
N GLY A 310 1.59 2.74 -24.57
CA GLY A 310 0.26 2.29 -24.17
C GLY A 310 -0.84 2.57 -25.21
N PRO A 311 -2.06 2.13 -24.94
CA PRO A 311 -3.18 2.17 -25.85
C PRO A 311 -3.74 3.57 -26.14
N GLU A 312 -3.30 4.58 -25.42
CA GLU A 312 -3.63 5.98 -25.68
C GLU A 312 -3.08 6.46 -27.04
N MET A 313 -2.22 5.67 -27.64
CA MET A 313 -1.57 5.93 -28.90
C MET A 313 -1.80 4.77 -29.86
N GLU A 314 -1.61 5.01 -31.16
CA GLU A 314 -1.58 3.92 -32.14
C GLU A 314 -0.32 3.07 -31.93
N VAL A 315 -0.51 1.91 -31.33
CA VAL A 315 0.58 0.97 -31.00
C VAL A 315 0.87 0.10 -32.23
N THR A 316 1.75 0.58 -33.10
CA THR A 316 2.25 -0.16 -34.26
C THR A 316 3.65 -0.72 -34.01
N GLU A 317 4.10 -1.67 -34.84
CA GLU A 317 5.47 -2.22 -34.77
C GLU A 317 6.52 -1.10 -34.90
N GLU A 318 6.32 -0.14 -35.81
CA GLU A 318 7.22 1.00 -35.99
C GLU A 318 7.25 1.91 -34.75
N ALA A 319 6.07 2.18 -34.16
CA ALA A 319 5.95 3.00 -32.97
C ALA A 319 6.67 2.37 -31.77
N VAL A 320 6.48 1.08 -31.51
CA VAL A 320 7.15 0.36 -30.44
C VAL A 320 8.66 0.41 -30.62
N MET A 321 9.16 0.15 -31.83
CA MET A 321 10.60 0.20 -32.12
C MET A 321 11.18 1.61 -31.93
N HIS A 322 10.45 2.63 -32.33
CA HIS A 322 10.84 4.02 -32.12
C HIS A 322 10.98 4.34 -30.62
N GLU A 323 9.98 3.93 -29.81
CA GLU A 323 10.00 4.16 -28.36
C GLU A 323 11.11 3.38 -27.65
N ILE A 324 11.39 2.14 -28.06
CA ILE A 324 12.55 1.37 -27.56
C ILE A 324 13.86 2.09 -27.83
N GLU A 325 14.04 2.61 -29.05
CA GLU A 325 15.24 3.35 -29.42
C GLU A 325 15.38 4.65 -28.61
N MET A 326 14.31 5.41 -28.47
CA MET A 326 14.30 6.63 -27.66
C MET A 326 14.57 6.35 -26.19
N ALA A 327 13.98 5.31 -25.61
CA ALA A 327 14.21 4.88 -24.23
C ALA A 327 15.70 4.58 -23.99
N ALA A 328 16.34 3.81 -24.88
CA ALA A 328 17.78 3.52 -24.81
C ALA A 328 18.64 4.79 -24.86
N GLN A 329 18.34 5.72 -25.77
CA GLN A 329 19.07 6.99 -25.91
C GLN A 329 18.91 7.91 -24.68
N MET A 330 17.81 7.80 -23.94
CA MET A 330 17.54 8.57 -22.72
C MET A 330 18.14 7.94 -21.46
N GLY A 331 18.65 6.71 -21.55
CA GLY A 331 19.22 6.00 -20.40
C GLY A 331 18.19 5.30 -19.53
N VAL A 332 17.00 5.00 -20.07
CA VAL A 332 16.01 4.09 -19.50
C VAL A 332 16.60 2.68 -19.44
N GLU A 333 16.10 1.84 -18.53
CA GLU A 333 16.67 0.53 -18.26
C GLU A 333 15.65 -0.60 -18.47
N LEU A 334 14.33 -0.31 -18.41
CA LEU A 334 13.25 -1.26 -18.64
C LEU A 334 12.19 -0.63 -19.55
N PHE A 335 11.85 -1.31 -20.64
CA PHE A 335 10.77 -0.90 -21.54
C PHE A 335 9.57 -1.83 -21.38
N ILE A 336 8.35 -1.28 -21.24
CA ILE A 336 7.11 -2.04 -21.06
C ILE A 336 6.18 -1.77 -22.24
N LEU A 337 5.78 -2.83 -22.93
CA LEU A 337 4.67 -2.80 -23.88
C LEU A 337 3.37 -2.98 -23.12
N ASP A 338 2.57 -1.92 -23.05
CA ASP A 338 1.28 -1.88 -22.38
C ASP A 338 0.18 -2.55 -23.23
N ALA A 339 -1.08 -2.38 -22.91
CA ALA A 339 -2.23 -3.02 -23.56
C ALA A 339 -2.24 -2.90 -25.09
N SER A 340 -3.19 -3.53 -25.75
CA SER A 340 -3.46 -3.56 -27.20
C SER A 340 -2.60 -4.56 -28.02
N TRP A 341 -1.56 -5.17 -27.50
CA TRP A 341 -0.68 -6.07 -28.26
C TRP A 341 -1.40 -7.31 -28.82
N TYR A 342 -2.52 -7.73 -28.21
CA TYR A 342 -3.36 -8.85 -28.60
C TYR A 342 -4.57 -8.43 -29.46
N ALA A 343 -4.93 -7.13 -29.45
CA ALA A 343 -6.09 -6.60 -30.13
C ALA A 343 -5.81 -6.27 -31.60
N GLU A 344 -6.85 -6.27 -32.42
CA GLU A 344 -6.80 -5.80 -33.80
C GLU A 344 -6.30 -4.35 -33.89
N PRO A 345 -5.59 -3.96 -34.98
CA PRO A 345 -5.30 -2.56 -35.21
C PRO A 345 -6.56 -1.69 -35.12
N TYR A 346 -6.48 -0.59 -34.37
CA TYR A 346 -7.61 0.31 -34.06
C TYR A 346 -8.81 -0.36 -33.36
N GLY A 347 -8.67 -1.62 -32.90
CA GLY A 347 -9.71 -2.36 -32.20
C GLY A 347 -9.84 -2.00 -30.74
N ASP A 348 -11.00 -2.33 -30.16
CA ASP A 348 -11.25 -2.21 -28.73
C ASP A 348 -10.49 -3.32 -27.96
N TRP A 349 -9.37 -2.99 -27.37
CA TRP A 349 -8.55 -3.92 -26.60
C TRP A 349 -9.26 -4.41 -25.32
N PHE A 350 -10.18 -3.61 -24.73
CA PHE A 350 -10.98 -4.06 -23.59
C PHE A 350 -11.93 -5.20 -23.99
N ALA A 351 -12.52 -5.10 -25.18
CA ALA A 351 -13.46 -6.09 -25.64
C ALA A 351 -12.83 -7.46 -25.94
N THR A 352 -11.53 -7.48 -26.29
CA THR A 352 -10.80 -8.71 -26.64
C THR A 352 -9.87 -9.21 -25.54
N ALA A 353 -9.83 -8.54 -24.38
CA ALA A 353 -9.05 -9.00 -23.22
C ALA A 353 -9.45 -10.43 -22.83
N GLY A 354 -8.49 -11.29 -22.56
CA GLY A 354 -8.67 -12.73 -22.38
C GLY A 354 -8.02 -13.57 -23.49
N ASP A 355 -8.02 -13.06 -24.72
CA ASP A 355 -7.37 -13.73 -25.85
C ASP A 355 -5.89 -13.31 -25.92
N TRP A 356 -5.08 -13.86 -25.00
CA TRP A 356 -3.69 -13.42 -24.76
C TRP A 356 -2.71 -13.98 -25.81
N GLU A 357 -3.03 -13.78 -27.09
CA GLU A 357 -2.18 -14.12 -28.23
C GLU A 357 -1.78 -12.85 -28.99
N VAL A 358 -0.51 -12.78 -29.42
CA VAL A 358 -0.04 -11.62 -30.18
C VAL A 358 -0.82 -11.47 -31.49
N ASN A 359 -1.37 -10.28 -31.74
CA ASN A 359 -2.02 -9.99 -33.01
C ASN A 359 -0.96 -9.79 -34.10
N ARG A 360 -0.86 -10.74 -35.04
CA ARG A 360 0.13 -10.73 -36.13
C ARG A 360 -0.19 -9.73 -37.26
N GLN A 361 -1.39 -9.14 -37.28
CA GLN A 361 -1.66 -8.02 -38.19
C GLN A 361 -1.06 -6.73 -37.61
N ARG A 362 -1.13 -6.55 -36.29
CA ARG A 362 -0.52 -5.43 -35.58
C ARG A 362 1.00 -5.56 -35.52
N PHE A 363 1.50 -6.74 -35.18
CA PHE A 363 2.92 -7.04 -35.00
C PHE A 363 3.34 -8.25 -35.85
N PRO A 364 3.61 -8.05 -37.15
CA PRO A 364 4.00 -9.14 -38.04
C PRO A 364 5.20 -9.93 -37.60
N LYS A 365 6.18 -9.28 -36.95
CA LYS A 365 7.39 -9.92 -36.42
C LYS A 365 7.22 -10.47 -35.00
N GLY A 366 6.09 -10.17 -34.33
CA GLY A 366 5.79 -10.65 -32.98
C GLY A 366 6.47 -9.87 -31.85
N ILE A 367 6.14 -10.30 -30.62
CA ILE A 367 6.72 -9.73 -29.39
C ILE A 367 8.22 -10.05 -29.29
N GLU A 368 8.65 -11.17 -29.78
CA GLU A 368 10.04 -11.65 -29.80
C GLU A 368 10.98 -10.61 -30.41
N TYR A 369 10.54 -9.97 -31.48
CA TYR A 369 11.30 -8.91 -32.16
C TYR A 369 11.55 -7.69 -31.26
N PHE A 370 10.61 -7.31 -30.44
CA PHE A 370 10.76 -6.20 -29.50
C PHE A 370 11.67 -6.56 -28.34
N VAL A 371 11.54 -7.77 -27.81
CA VAL A 371 12.40 -8.28 -26.73
C VAL A 371 13.85 -8.31 -27.18
N GLU A 372 14.15 -8.92 -28.33
CA GLU A 372 15.50 -8.97 -28.91
C GLU A 372 16.05 -7.55 -29.13
N SER A 373 15.24 -6.66 -29.72
CA SER A 373 15.64 -5.29 -30.00
C SER A 373 15.92 -4.45 -28.75
N ALA A 374 15.16 -4.69 -27.68
CA ALA A 374 15.40 -4.06 -26.38
C ALA A 374 16.70 -4.58 -25.74
N HIS A 375 16.89 -5.89 -25.70
CA HIS A 375 18.08 -6.52 -25.15
C HIS A 375 19.37 -6.10 -25.91
N GLU A 376 19.33 -6.04 -27.24
CA GLU A 376 20.46 -5.52 -28.05
C GLU A 376 20.87 -4.10 -27.69
N ARG A 377 19.95 -3.31 -27.14
CA ARG A 377 20.18 -1.92 -26.67
C ARG A 377 20.45 -1.81 -25.18
N GLY A 378 20.55 -2.95 -24.48
CA GLY A 378 20.80 -2.99 -23.04
C GLY A 378 19.59 -2.65 -22.17
N LEU A 379 18.37 -2.71 -22.73
CA LEU A 379 17.12 -2.55 -22.00
C LEU A 379 16.57 -3.93 -21.61
N LEU A 380 15.95 -4.01 -20.45
CA LEU A 380 15.02 -5.09 -20.11
C LEU A 380 13.68 -4.86 -20.79
N PHE A 381 12.89 -5.94 -20.95
CA PHE A 381 11.59 -5.86 -21.59
C PHE A 381 10.46 -6.43 -20.71
N GLY A 382 9.36 -5.69 -20.64
CA GLY A 382 8.15 -6.08 -19.92
C GLY A 382 6.91 -6.10 -20.79
N LEU A 383 5.93 -6.92 -20.38
CA LEU A 383 4.64 -7.05 -21.07
C LEU A 383 3.49 -6.87 -20.09
N TRP A 384 2.49 -6.10 -20.50
CA TRP A 384 1.26 -5.85 -19.78
C TRP A 384 0.24 -6.98 -19.99
N MET A 385 -0.53 -7.28 -18.95
CA MET A 385 -1.70 -8.16 -19.01
C MET A 385 -2.73 -7.75 -17.97
N GLU A 386 -4.03 -7.84 -18.30
CA GLU A 386 -5.15 -7.75 -17.35
C GLU A 386 -5.78 -9.13 -17.14
N PRO A 387 -5.17 -10.00 -16.32
CA PRO A 387 -5.55 -11.41 -16.24
C PRO A 387 -6.91 -11.66 -15.59
N GLU A 388 -7.47 -10.67 -14.91
CA GLU A 388 -8.76 -10.74 -14.23
C GLU A 388 -9.95 -10.30 -15.14
N ARG A 389 -9.70 -10.04 -16.44
CA ARG A 389 -10.73 -9.62 -17.38
C ARG A 389 -10.98 -10.64 -18.47
N LEU A 390 -12.26 -10.90 -18.75
CA LEU A 390 -12.77 -11.60 -19.93
C LEU A 390 -13.60 -10.63 -20.75
N GLY A 391 -13.03 -10.07 -21.80
CA GLY A 391 -13.65 -9.06 -22.66
C GLY A 391 -14.90 -9.58 -23.37
N THR A 392 -15.83 -8.69 -23.71
CA THR A 392 -17.13 -9.04 -24.28
C THR A 392 -17.06 -9.73 -25.64
N ALA A 393 -16.00 -9.48 -26.40
CA ALA A 393 -15.75 -10.09 -27.70
C ALA A 393 -14.75 -11.24 -27.67
N SER A 394 -14.08 -11.48 -26.53
CA SER A 394 -13.04 -12.50 -26.43
C SER A 394 -13.59 -13.90 -26.69
N GLN A 395 -12.74 -14.76 -27.27
CA GLN A 395 -13.09 -16.14 -27.57
C GLN A 395 -13.21 -16.95 -26.28
N ILE A 396 -12.30 -16.75 -25.33
CA ILE A 396 -12.31 -17.45 -24.04
C ILE A 396 -13.62 -17.21 -23.26
N ARG A 397 -14.18 -16.00 -23.29
CA ARG A 397 -15.47 -15.70 -22.64
C ARG A 397 -16.63 -16.44 -23.29
N LYS A 398 -16.58 -16.68 -24.61
CA LYS A 398 -17.60 -17.46 -25.34
C LYS A 398 -17.49 -18.94 -25.04
N GLU A 399 -16.28 -19.44 -24.86
CA GLU A 399 -15.99 -20.85 -24.53
C GLU A 399 -16.29 -21.17 -23.07
N HIS A 400 -16.05 -20.21 -22.16
CA HIS A 400 -16.21 -20.34 -20.72
C HIS A 400 -17.05 -19.19 -20.13
N PRO A 401 -18.33 -19.04 -20.51
CA PRO A 401 -19.18 -18.02 -19.93
C PRO A 401 -19.37 -18.17 -18.43
N GLU A 402 -19.26 -19.39 -17.89
CA GLU A 402 -19.32 -19.70 -16.46
C GLU A 402 -18.12 -19.16 -15.64
N TRP A 403 -17.06 -18.71 -16.29
CA TRP A 403 -15.91 -18.06 -15.61
C TRP A 403 -16.14 -16.57 -15.37
N VAL A 404 -17.22 -15.98 -15.89
CA VAL A 404 -17.57 -14.60 -15.62
C VAL A 404 -18.27 -14.50 -14.28
N ALA A 405 -17.74 -13.70 -13.37
CA ALA A 405 -18.37 -13.45 -12.07
C ALA A 405 -19.75 -12.78 -12.24
N HIS A 406 -20.65 -13.07 -11.30
CA HIS A 406 -21.99 -12.51 -11.26
C HIS A 406 -22.16 -11.53 -10.10
N ARG A 407 -23.08 -10.59 -10.26
CA ARG A 407 -23.53 -9.68 -9.21
C ARG A 407 -24.51 -10.41 -8.26
N TYR A 408 -24.90 -9.73 -7.19
CA TYR A 408 -25.88 -10.27 -6.25
C TYR A 408 -27.29 -10.48 -6.84
N ASP A 409 -27.62 -9.86 -7.94
CA ASP A 409 -28.86 -10.08 -8.70
C ASP A 409 -28.75 -11.19 -9.77
N ASP A 410 -27.68 -11.96 -9.72
CA ASP A 410 -27.35 -13.06 -10.63
C ASP A 410 -27.10 -12.62 -12.09
N THR A 411 -26.86 -11.34 -12.32
CA THR A 411 -26.44 -10.85 -13.64
C THR A 411 -24.91 -10.91 -13.79
N PRO A 412 -24.39 -11.31 -14.97
CA PRO A 412 -22.95 -11.33 -15.19
C PRO A 412 -22.37 -9.90 -15.19
N TYR A 413 -21.13 -9.76 -14.73
CA TYR A 413 -20.42 -8.50 -14.87
C TYR A 413 -20.17 -8.19 -16.35
N GLU A 414 -20.64 -7.04 -16.82
CA GLU A 414 -20.46 -6.61 -18.21
C GLU A 414 -18.99 -6.49 -18.59
N THR A 415 -18.18 -5.96 -17.69
CA THR A 415 -16.72 -5.83 -17.88
C THR A 415 -15.99 -7.17 -17.85
N GLY A 416 -16.67 -8.27 -17.49
CA GLY A 416 -16.12 -9.61 -17.55
C GLY A 416 -15.09 -9.88 -16.47
N LEU A 417 -15.34 -9.49 -15.21
CA LEU A 417 -14.50 -9.95 -14.10
C LEU A 417 -14.48 -11.49 -14.08
N ILE A 418 -13.27 -12.07 -14.08
CA ILE A 418 -13.11 -13.50 -13.97
C ILE A 418 -13.38 -13.98 -12.54
N ASP A 419 -14.11 -15.08 -12.41
CA ASP A 419 -14.36 -15.74 -11.12
C ASP A 419 -13.19 -16.63 -10.71
N LEU A 420 -12.26 -16.07 -9.95
CA LEU A 420 -11.12 -16.82 -9.40
C LEU A 420 -11.52 -17.75 -8.23
N THR A 421 -12.80 -17.84 -7.85
CA THR A 421 -13.25 -18.92 -6.97
C THR A 421 -13.36 -20.25 -7.72
N ASN A 422 -13.36 -20.21 -9.07
CA ASN A 422 -13.28 -21.37 -9.93
C ASN A 422 -11.80 -21.79 -10.12
N PRO A 423 -11.39 -23.01 -9.70
CA PRO A 423 -10.01 -23.47 -9.81
C PRO A 423 -9.54 -23.63 -11.28
N GLU A 424 -10.41 -23.91 -12.24
CA GLU A 424 -10.05 -24.00 -13.66
C GLU A 424 -9.69 -22.61 -14.20
N ALA A 425 -10.45 -21.58 -13.84
CA ALA A 425 -10.15 -20.20 -14.20
C ALA A 425 -8.81 -19.74 -13.60
N VAL A 426 -8.53 -20.08 -12.35
CA VAL A 426 -7.22 -19.82 -11.71
C VAL A 426 -6.09 -20.48 -12.46
N ALA A 427 -6.23 -21.77 -12.78
CA ALA A 427 -5.22 -22.54 -13.52
C ALA A 427 -4.98 -21.96 -14.92
N TRP A 428 -6.03 -21.51 -15.59
CA TRP A 428 -5.94 -20.88 -16.91
C TRP A 428 -5.18 -19.53 -16.83
N VAL A 429 -5.47 -18.69 -15.84
CA VAL A 429 -4.74 -17.43 -15.63
C VAL A 429 -3.26 -17.70 -15.38
N GLU A 430 -2.95 -18.65 -14.48
CA GLU A 430 -1.56 -19.01 -14.16
C GLU A 430 -0.79 -19.53 -15.37
N ALA A 431 -1.45 -20.38 -16.17
CA ALA A 431 -0.87 -20.92 -17.38
C ALA A 431 -0.56 -19.83 -18.42
N ASN A 432 -1.47 -18.86 -18.61
CA ASN A 432 -1.26 -17.77 -19.57
C ASN A 432 -0.13 -16.83 -19.13
N ILE A 433 -0.08 -16.43 -17.86
CA ILE A 433 1.02 -15.60 -17.33
C ILE A 433 2.35 -16.33 -17.49
N SER A 434 2.40 -17.60 -17.08
CA SER A 434 3.61 -18.44 -17.22
C SER A 434 4.05 -18.55 -18.67
N ARG A 435 3.12 -18.85 -19.58
CA ARG A 435 3.39 -18.97 -21.02
C ARG A 435 3.97 -17.69 -21.61
N LEU A 436 3.41 -16.50 -21.27
CA LEU A 436 3.93 -15.22 -21.76
C LEU A 436 5.36 -14.98 -21.28
N ILE A 437 5.62 -15.22 -20.00
CA ILE A 437 6.97 -15.06 -19.42
C ILE A 437 7.97 -16.01 -20.11
N GLU A 438 7.62 -17.29 -20.21
CA GLU A 438 8.51 -18.31 -20.76
C GLU A 438 8.71 -18.19 -22.27
N THR A 439 7.62 -17.92 -23.03
CA THR A 439 7.68 -17.84 -24.50
C THR A 439 8.48 -16.63 -24.97
N TYR A 440 8.29 -15.49 -24.33
CA TYR A 440 8.94 -14.24 -24.75
C TYR A 440 10.20 -13.90 -23.96
N GLY A 441 10.53 -14.67 -22.91
CA GLY A 441 11.69 -14.38 -22.06
C GLY A 441 11.57 -13.01 -21.37
N LEU A 442 10.40 -12.72 -20.81
CA LEU A 442 10.11 -11.42 -20.21
C LEU A 442 10.95 -11.17 -18.95
N ASP A 443 11.50 -9.99 -18.83
CA ASP A 443 12.17 -9.50 -17.61
C ASP A 443 11.20 -8.88 -16.61
N CYS A 444 10.04 -8.40 -17.08
CA CYS A 444 9.02 -7.79 -16.27
C CYS A 444 7.62 -8.24 -16.71
N PHE A 445 6.80 -8.60 -15.73
CA PHE A 445 5.37 -8.81 -15.92
C PHE A 445 4.61 -7.67 -15.27
N ARG A 446 3.85 -6.90 -16.07
CA ARG A 446 2.98 -5.81 -15.60
C ARG A 446 1.55 -6.30 -15.52
N LEU A 447 1.06 -6.46 -14.30
CA LEU A 447 -0.36 -6.69 -14.00
C LEU A 447 -1.14 -5.40 -14.12
N ASP A 448 -2.37 -5.48 -14.66
CA ASP A 448 -3.38 -4.43 -14.51
C ASP A 448 -4.73 -5.01 -14.06
N TYR A 449 -5.59 -4.13 -13.53
CA TYR A 449 -6.93 -4.44 -13.07
C TYR A 449 -7.84 -3.23 -13.30
N ASN A 450 -8.69 -3.29 -14.35
CA ASN A 450 -9.56 -2.19 -14.77
C ASN A 450 -11.05 -2.50 -14.54
N VAL A 451 -11.35 -3.41 -13.64
CA VAL A 451 -12.73 -3.76 -13.29
C VAL A 451 -13.26 -2.77 -12.25
N GLY A 452 -14.45 -2.22 -12.49
CA GLY A 452 -14.97 -1.08 -11.75
C GLY A 452 -16.20 -1.34 -10.89
N PHE A 453 -16.31 -2.45 -10.13
CA PHE A 453 -17.54 -2.79 -9.42
C PHE A 453 -17.40 -2.96 -7.90
N LEU A 454 -18.44 -2.50 -7.18
CA LEU A 454 -18.57 -2.58 -5.72
C LEU A 454 -18.64 -4.03 -5.23
N GLU A 455 -19.45 -4.83 -5.90
CA GLU A 455 -19.66 -6.24 -5.57
C GLU A 455 -18.73 -7.12 -6.39
N ALA A 456 -17.44 -6.78 -6.42
CA ALA A 456 -16.48 -7.58 -7.16
C ALA A 456 -16.59 -9.05 -6.75
N ALA A 457 -16.72 -9.93 -7.75
CA ALA A 457 -17.04 -11.33 -7.60
C ALA A 457 -18.47 -11.65 -7.07
N GLY A 458 -19.28 -10.66 -6.69
CA GLY A 458 -20.68 -10.88 -6.28
C GLY A 458 -20.81 -11.91 -5.16
N TYR A 459 -21.65 -12.93 -5.40
CA TYR A 459 -21.81 -14.05 -4.47
C TYR A 459 -21.67 -15.40 -5.17
N SER A 460 -21.47 -16.46 -4.38
CA SER A 460 -21.67 -17.84 -4.82
C SER A 460 -22.66 -18.56 -3.88
N GLU A 461 -23.50 -19.40 -4.45
CA GLU A 461 -24.31 -20.30 -3.65
C GLU A 461 -23.47 -21.46 -3.13
N ARG A 462 -23.40 -21.58 -1.79
CA ARG A 462 -22.76 -22.71 -1.12
C ARG A 462 -23.72 -23.26 -0.06
N HIS A 463 -24.19 -24.49 -0.26
CA HIS A 463 -25.06 -25.19 0.70
C HIS A 463 -26.31 -24.36 1.11
N GLY A 464 -26.92 -23.62 0.15
CA GLY A 464 -28.07 -22.78 0.40
C GLY A 464 -27.76 -21.39 0.97
N TRP A 465 -26.50 -21.02 1.08
CA TRP A 465 -26.04 -19.69 1.49
C TRP A 465 -25.50 -18.91 0.28
N GLN A 466 -25.80 -17.62 0.23
CA GLN A 466 -25.18 -16.69 -0.70
C GLN A 466 -23.87 -16.15 -0.08
N GLU A 467 -22.77 -16.89 -0.29
CA GLU A 467 -21.45 -16.49 0.22
C GLU A 467 -20.91 -15.30 -0.58
N ASN A 468 -20.36 -14.30 0.10
CA ASN A 468 -19.59 -13.23 -0.51
C ASN A 468 -18.31 -13.80 -1.13
N ARG A 469 -18.17 -13.73 -2.46
CA ARG A 469 -17.01 -14.30 -3.17
C ARG A 469 -15.71 -13.57 -2.92
N TYR A 470 -15.73 -12.32 -2.48
CA TYR A 470 -14.58 -11.44 -2.46
C TYR A 470 -13.39 -12.00 -1.69
N TRP A 471 -13.66 -12.64 -0.55
CA TRP A 471 -12.59 -13.22 0.26
C TRP A 471 -11.89 -14.38 -0.45
N ARG A 472 -12.65 -15.34 -1.00
CA ARG A 472 -12.07 -16.45 -1.77
C ARG A 472 -11.38 -15.97 -3.05
N GLN A 473 -11.94 -14.98 -3.72
CA GLN A 473 -11.34 -14.34 -4.89
C GLN A 473 -9.93 -13.80 -4.55
N CYS A 474 -9.81 -13.05 -3.44
CA CYS A 474 -8.52 -12.52 -3.00
C CYS A 474 -7.54 -13.61 -2.58
N GLU A 475 -7.98 -14.61 -1.83
CA GLU A 475 -7.11 -15.73 -1.42
C GLU A 475 -6.52 -16.45 -2.63
N ASN A 476 -7.36 -16.76 -3.62
CA ASN A 476 -6.92 -17.46 -4.83
C ASN A 476 -6.00 -16.59 -5.68
N LEU A 477 -6.29 -15.29 -5.77
CA LEU A 477 -5.41 -14.32 -6.43
C LEU A 477 -4.04 -14.23 -5.74
N TYR A 478 -4.01 -14.19 -4.40
CA TYR A 478 -2.76 -14.17 -3.64
C TYR A 478 -1.98 -15.47 -3.81
N GLY A 479 -2.66 -16.62 -3.72
CA GLY A 479 -2.04 -17.92 -3.97
C GLY A 479 -1.47 -18.07 -5.39
N LEU A 480 -2.15 -17.50 -6.38
CA LEU A 480 -1.69 -17.44 -7.77
C LEU A 480 -0.36 -16.67 -7.87
N PHE A 481 -0.29 -15.44 -7.33
CA PHE A 481 0.92 -14.63 -7.39
C PHE A 481 2.04 -15.17 -6.50
N ASP A 482 1.72 -15.83 -5.38
CA ASP A 482 2.71 -16.53 -4.57
C ASP A 482 3.43 -17.63 -5.40
N ARG A 483 2.67 -18.45 -6.14
CA ARG A 483 3.24 -19.49 -7.01
C ARG A 483 4.03 -18.90 -8.17
N LEU A 484 3.50 -17.87 -8.84
CA LEU A 484 4.18 -17.22 -9.97
C LEU A 484 5.51 -16.58 -9.56
N THR A 485 5.53 -15.86 -8.43
CA THR A 485 6.76 -15.20 -7.97
C THR A 485 7.82 -16.17 -7.48
N ARG A 486 7.43 -17.35 -6.97
CA ARG A 486 8.37 -18.44 -6.67
C ARG A 486 8.87 -19.15 -7.94
N LYS A 487 8.00 -19.30 -8.93
CA LYS A 487 8.37 -19.92 -10.22
C LYS A 487 9.33 -19.03 -11.02
N PHE A 488 9.13 -17.71 -10.96
CA PHE A 488 9.90 -16.73 -11.71
C PHE A 488 10.59 -15.72 -10.78
N PRO A 489 11.56 -16.14 -9.96
CA PRO A 489 12.18 -15.29 -8.94
C PRO A 489 12.98 -14.12 -9.53
N ASP A 490 13.45 -14.23 -10.77
CA ASP A 490 14.24 -13.22 -11.47
C ASP A 490 13.42 -12.27 -12.33
N VAL A 491 12.09 -12.46 -12.40
CA VAL A 491 11.18 -11.59 -13.14
C VAL A 491 10.67 -10.49 -12.21
N ILE A 492 10.70 -9.25 -12.69
CA ILE A 492 10.09 -8.10 -12.01
C ILE A 492 8.57 -8.22 -12.13
N PHE A 493 7.86 -8.16 -11.01
CA PHE A 493 6.40 -8.06 -11.00
C PHE A 493 5.99 -6.64 -10.66
N GLN A 494 5.38 -5.94 -11.62
CA GLN A 494 4.82 -4.59 -11.44
C GLN A 494 3.30 -4.68 -11.29
N ASN A 495 2.76 -4.09 -10.22
CA ASN A 495 1.32 -3.97 -10.04
C ASN A 495 0.79 -2.69 -10.66
N CYS A 496 -0.37 -2.79 -11.28
CA CYS A 496 -1.25 -1.68 -11.63
C CYS A 496 -2.70 -2.12 -11.36
N ALA A 497 -3.53 -1.20 -10.98
CA ALA A 497 -4.96 -1.44 -10.84
C ALA A 497 -5.69 -0.17 -11.27
N SER A 498 -5.73 0.09 -12.58
CA SER A 498 -6.20 1.37 -13.12
C SER A 498 -5.49 2.56 -12.42
N GLY A 499 -4.18 2.47 -12.35
CA GLY A 499 -3.38 3.26 -11.44
C GLY A 499 -3.29 2.63 -10.05
N GLY A 500 -3.62 3.38 -9.01
CA GLY A 500 -3.46 3.01 -7.60
C GLY A 500 -4.69 2.44 -6.91
N ALA A 501 -5.66 1.87 -7.64
CA ALA A 501 -6.90 1.41 -7.02
C ALA A 501 -6.74 0.17 -6.11
N ARG A 502 -5.61 -0.56 -6.19
CA ARG A 502 -5.35 -1.76 -5.37
C ARG A 502 -3.88 -1.76 -4.90
N THR A 503 -3.64 -1.23 -3.72
CA THR A 503 -2.30 -0.98 -3.18
C THR A 503 -2.12 -1.51 -1.75
N ASP A 504 -2.97 -2.45 -1.31
CA ASP A 504 -2.89 -3.05 0.02
C ASP A 504 -1.67 -3.97 0.20
N LEU A 505 -1.25 -4.16 1.44
CA LEU A 505 -0.08 -4.98 1.80
C LEU A 505 -0.25 -6.48 1.51
N GLY A 506 -1.50 -6.97 1.45
CA GLY A 506 -1.80 -8.38 1.16
C GLY A 506 -1.45 -8.75 -0.27
N PHE A 507 -1.66 -7.83 -1.19
CA PHE A 507 -1.36 -8.02 -2.61
C PHE A 507 0.04 -7.55 -2.99
N LEU A 508 0.44 -6.35 -2.55
CA LEU A 508 1.73 -5.77 -2.91
C LEU A 508 2.95 -6.56 -2.41
N ARG A 509 2.78 -7.46 -1.44
CA ARG A 509 3.86 -8.35 -0.98
C ARG A 509 4.43 -9.24 -2.09
N TYR A 510 3.71 -9.44 -3.19
CA TYR A 510 4.13 -10.23 -4.34
C TYR A 510 4.76 -9.39 -5.46
N PHE A 511 4.76 -8.06 -5.34
CA PHE A 511 5.21 -7.14 -6.38
C PHE A 511 6.46 -6.37 -5.95
N ASP A 512 7.30 -6.06 -6.94
CA ASP A 512 8.52 -5.31 -6.71
C ASP A 512 8.23 -3.81 -6.60
N HIS A 513 7.27 -3.32 -7.37
CA HIS A 513 6.77 -1.95 -7.31
C HIS A 513 5.35 -1.85 -7.86
N THR A 514 4.66 -0.76 -7.58
CA THR A 514 3.27 -0.55 -7.96
C THR A 514 3.03 0.81 -8.59
N TRP A 515 2.23 0.82 -9.64
CA TRP A 515 1.63 2.04 -10.15
C TRP A 515 0.72 2.66 -9.09
N VAL A 516 0.84 3.94 -8.82
CA VAL A 516 0.04 4.59 -7.78
C VAL A 516 -1.04 5.52 -8.34
N THR A 517 -0.98 5.85 -9.63
CA THR A 517 -2.03 6.62 -10.33
C THR A 517 -1.79 6.66 -11.82
N ASP A 518 -2.87 6.70 -12.62
CA ASP A 518 -2.81 7.08 -14.03
C ASP A 518 -2.87 8.60 -14.23
N HIS A 519 -3.09 9.36 -13.16
CA HIS A 519 -3.21 10.81 -13.22
C HIS A 519 -1.85 11.49 -13.15
N GLN A 520 -1.48 12.19 -14.23
CA GLN A 520 -0.15 12.79 -14.42
C GLN A 520 -0.14 14.31 -14.27
N ILE A 521 -1.30 14.91 -14.05
CA ILE A 521 -1.50 16.36 -14.16
C ILE A 521 -1.07 17.06 -12.87
N ALA A 522 -0.23 18.09 -13.00
CA ALA A 522 0.09 18.98 -11.90
C ALA A 522 -1.05 20.02 -11.70
N PRO A 523 -1.29 20.50 -10.50
CA PRO A 523 -0.56 20.23 -9.25
C PRO A 523 -1.00 18.94 -8.54
N ARG A 524 -2.10 18.32 -8.95
CA ARG A 524 -2.66 17.10 -8.33
C ARG A 524 -1.65 15.96 -8.19
N SER A 525 -0.76 15.80 -9.17
CA SER A 525 0.30 14.81 -9.14
C SER A 525 1.20 14.91 -7.90
N PHE A 526 1.39 16.11 -7.34
CA PHE A 526 2.14 16.30 -6.10
C PHE A 526 1.38 15.68 -4.91
N SER A 527 0.08 15.98 -4.75
CA SER A 527 -0.72 15.44 -3.64
C SER A 527 -0.78 13.92 -3.66
N ILE A 528 -0.93 13.32 -4.84
CA ILE A 528 -0.93 11.87 -5.00
C ILE A 528 0.41 11.27 -4.56
N THR A 529 1.53 11.84 -5.01
CA THR A 529 2.86 11.38 -4.62
C THR A 529 3.09 11.53 -3.13
N SER A 530 2.76 12.69 -2.56
CA SER A 530 2.88 12.97 -1.12
C SER A 530 2.01 12.02 -0.30
N GLY A 531 0.75 11.85 -0.66
CA GLY A 531 -0.17 11.00 0.08
C GLY A 531 0.19 9.52 0.00
N MET A 532 0.42 8.98 -1.20
CA MET A 532 0.74 7.56 -1.35
C MET A 532 2.07 7.19 -0.71
N SER A 533 3.04 8.11 -0.63
CA SER A 533 4.29 7.88 0.11
C SER A 533 4.13 7.85 1.63
N MET A 534 2.95 8.15 2.16
CA MET A 534 2.61 7.85 3.56
C MET A 534 2.32 6.36 3.77
N ALA A 535 1.77 5.68 2.77
CA ALA A 535 1.42 4.25 2.86
C ALA A 535 2.55 3.33 2.39
N LEU A 536 3.31 3.74 1.39
CA LEU A 536 4.27 2.90 0.68
C LEU A 536 5.67 3.52 0.67
N PRO A 537 6.73 2.72 0.84
CA PRO A 537 8.09 3.20 0.67
C PRO A 537 8.32 3.76 -0.75
N PRO A 538 9.07 4.84 -0.89
CA PRO A 538 9.32 5.50 -2.17
C PRO A 538 9.75 4.58 -3.32
N GLU A 539 10.62 3.63 -3.05
CA GLU A 539 11.12 2.66 -4.04
C GLU A 539 10.08 1.65 -4.52
N ARG A 540 8.92 1.60 -3.87
CA ARG A 540 7.80 0.71 -4.24
C ARG A 540 6.72 1.41 -5.07
N MET A 541 6.85 2.72 -5.27
CA MET A 541 5.84 3.56 -5.91
C MET A 541 6.29 4.00 -7.30
N ASP A 542 5.64 3.51 -8.35
CA ASP A 542 5.87 4.02 -9.70
C ASP A 542 5.19 5.37 -9.91
N ARG A 543 5.95 6.29 -10.45
CA ARG A 543 5.45 7.60 -10.82
C ARG A 543 5.84 7.93 -12.25
N LEU A 544 4.84 8.04 -13.10
CA LEU A 544 5.04 8.45 -14.49
C LEU A 544 5.32 9.95 -14.57
N ILE A 545 6.30 10.30 -15.36
CA ILE A 545 6.50 11.67 -15.85
C ILE A 545 5.74 11.77 -17.17
N GLY A 546 4.53 12.30 -17.10
CA GLY A 546 3.62 12.32 -18.23
C GLY A 546 3.07 13.70 -18.57
N TYR A 547 2.28 13.77 -19.61
CA TYR A 547 1.57 14.96 -20.06
C TYR A 547 0.22 15.10 -19.36
N GLY A 548 -0.34 16.30 -19.42
CA GLY A 548 -1.73 16.53 -19.10
C GLY A 548 -2.68 15.93 -20.16
N GLN A 549 -2.72 14.61 -20.26
CA GLN A 549 -3.50 13.90 -21.29
C GLN A 549 -4.95 14.37 -21.40
N TYR A 550 -5.58 14.65 -20.24
CA TYR A 550 -7.00 14.87 -20.16
C TYR A 550 -7.44 16.34 -20.04
N CYS A 551 -6.53 17.27 -19.76
CA CYS A 551 -6.90 18.69 -19.57
C CYS A 551 -5.93 19.70 -20.21
N GLY A 552 -4.91 19.23 -20.91
CA GLY A 552 -3.93 20.13 -21.58
C GLY A 552 -3.06 20.99 -20.64
N ARG A 553 -3.21 20.83 -19.31
CA ARG A 553 -2.36 21.51 -18.33
C ARG A 553 -1.14 20.66 -18.03
N THR A 554 0.03 21.26 -18.14
CA THR A 554 1.28 20.65 -17.71
C THR A 554 2.05 21.63 -16.84
N ALA A 555 2.76 21.12 -15.85
CA ALA A 555 3.75 21.89 -15.15
C ALA A 555 5.00 22.09 -16.01
N ASP A 556 5.91 22.95 -15.55
CA ASP A 556 7.28 22.99 -16.01
C ASP A 556 7.86 21.56 -16.06
N ILE A 557 8.68 21.30 -17.07
CA ILE A 557 9.34 19.99 -17.25
C ILE A 557 10.16 19.59 -16.03
N ASP A 558 10.79 20.55 -15.37
CA ASP A 558 11.59 20.32 -14.17
C ASP A 558 10.69 19.97 -12.96
N PHE A 559 9.51 20.55 -12.84
CA PHE A 559 8.55 20.18 -11.81
C PHE A 559 8.20 18.69 -11.89
N GLN A 560 7.87 18.22 -13.09
CA GLN A 560 7.46 16.84 -13.32
C GLN A 560 8.62 15.86 -13.08
N GLY A 561 9.80 16.16 -13.64
CA GLY A 561 10.99 15.34 -13.47
C GLY A 561 11.45 15.25 -12.02
N ARG A 562 11.45 16.37 -11.29
CA ARG A 562 11.85 16.40 -9.89
C ARG A 562 10.89 15.66 -8.98
N LEU A 563 9.59 15.71 -9.26
CA LEU A 563 8.61 14.97 -8.46
C LEU A 563 8.82 13.45 -8.55
N ALA A 564 9.19 12.95 -9.73
CA ALA A 564 9.45 11.53 -9.93
C ALA A 564 10.72 11.01 -9.21
N LEU A 565 11.64 11.92 -8.83
CA LEU A 565 12.83 11.53 -8.06
C LEU A 565 12.51 11.02 -6.63
N PHE A 566 11.33 11.34 -6.11
CA PHE A 566 10.88 10.89 -4.79
C PHE A 566 10.23 9.50 -4.80
N THR A 567 10.26 8.79 -5.92
CA THR A 567 9.59 7.51 -6.14
C THR A 567 10.44 6.64 -7.06
N HIS A 568 9.87 5.52 -7.53
CA HIS A 568 10.42 4.75 -8.66
C HIS A 568 10.07 5.47 -9.97
N ALA A 569 11.07 5.95 -10.70
CA ALA A 569 10.85 6.82 -11.85
C ALA A 569 10.43 6.04 -13.11
N THR A 570 9.30 6.44 -13.70
CA THR A 570 8.86 6.00 -15.02
C THR A 570 8.79 7.19 -15.98
N MET A 571 9.43 7.07 -17.12
CA MET A 571 9.54 8.13 -18.14
C MET A 571 8.55 7.88 -19.28
N GLY A 572 7.70 8.85 -19.59
CA GLY A 572 6.68 8.73 -20.64
C GLY A 572 6.64 9.90 -21.63
N TRP A 573 7.77 10.52 -21.90
CA TRP A 573 7.79 11.77 -22.68
C TRP A 573 7.94 11.60 -24.17
N TYR A 574 8.24 10.42 -24.64
CA TYR A 574 8.58 10.20 -26.03
C TYR A 574 7.38 9.85 -26.90
N HIS A 575 6.19 9.93 -26.33
CA HIS A 575 4.93 9.66 -27.03
C HIS A 575 4.62 10.69 -28.13
N LEU A 576 5.56 10.86 -29.04
CA LEU A 576 5.40 11.71 -30.20
C LEU A 576 5.48 10.86 -31.48
N ILE A 577 4.71 9.78 -31.48
CA ILE A 577 4.62 8.88 -32.62
C ILE A 577 4.23 9.66 -33.85
N GLY A 578 5.04 9.51 -34.91
CA GLY A 578 4.90 10.25 -36.16
C GLY A 578 5.38 11.68 -36.10
N ALA A 579 5.81 12.22 -34.96
CA ALA A 579 6.44 13.50 -34.80
C ALA A 579 7.97 13.36 -34.67
N LYS A 580 8.71 14.39 -35.03
CA LYS A 580 10.14 14.42 -34.70
C LYS A 580 10.30 14.60 -33.21
N PRO A 581 11.22 13.84 -32.54
CA PRO A 581 11.54 14.04 -31.13
C PRO A 581 11.85 15.51 -30.85
N ASN A 582 11.27 16.04 -29.74
CA ASN A 582 11.59 17.39 -29.30
C ASN A 582 12.97 17.38 -28.62
N LEU A 583 13.99 17.71 -29.41
CA LEU A 583 15.39 17.70 -28.96
C LEU A 583 15.66 18.68 -27.81
N ALA A 584 14.79 19.67 -27.58
CA ALA A 584 14.90 20.56 -26.44
C ALA A 584 14.57 19.90 -25.10
N GLN A 585 13.76 18.83 -25.09
CA GLN A 585 13.46 18.06 -23.87
C GLN A 585 14.61 17.13 -23.45
N ARG A 586 15.39 16.67 -24.41
CA ARG A 586 16.43 15.65 -24.20
C ARG A 586 17.42 15.98 -23.07
N PRO A 587 17.99 17.18 -22.97
CA PRO A 587 18.92 17.53 -21.90
C PRO A 587 18.25 17.44 -20.50
N HIS A 588 16.98 17.86 -20.39
CA HIS A 588 16.22 17.78 -19.15
C HIS A 588 16.00 16.33 -18.72
N VAL A 589 15.51 15.48 -19.62
CA VAL A 589 15.31 14.05 -19.35
C VAL A 589 16.61 13.38 -18.92
N GLN A 590 17.69 13.59 -19.65
CA GLN A 590 19.00 13.02 -19.31
C GLN A 590 19.53 13.52 -17.96
N ARG A 591 19.24 14.78 -17.58
CA ARG A 591 19.56 15.31 -16.25
C ARG A 591 18.79 14.57 -15.16
N PHE A 592 17.47 14.34 -15.31
CA PHE A 592 16.67 13.62 -14.33
C PHE A 592 17.09 12.16 -14.21
N VAL A 593 17.40 11.51 -15.33
CA VAL A 593 17.94 10.16 -15.33
C VAL A 593 19.25 10.09 -14.52
N ARG A 594 20.16 11.05 -14.69
CA ARG A 594 21.40 11.13 -13.89
C ARG A 594 21.08 11.37 -12.42
N LEU A 595 20.26 12.37 -12.09
CA LEU A 595 19.87 12.67 -10.68
C LEU A 595 19.25 11.47 -10.01
N TYR A 596 18.36 10.75 -10.70
CA TYR A 596 17.76 9.55 -10.17
C TYR A 596 18.81 8.46 -9.89
N LYS A 597 19.66 8.15 -10.86
CA LYS A 597 20.69 7.10 -10.74
C LYS A 597 21.78 7.43 -9.71
N GLU A 598 22.17 8.68 -9.61
CA GLU A 598 23.27 9.12 -8.73
C GLU A 598 22.81 9.51 -7.33
N VAL A 599 21.58 10.03 -7.18
CA VAL A 599 21.10 10.59 -5.91
C VAL A 599 19.96 9.76 -5.31
N ALA A 600 18.84 9.61 -6.02
CA ALA A 600 17.64 9.00 -5.46
C ALA A 600 17.78 7.47 -5.28
N ARG A 601 18.10 6.75 -6.35
CA ARG A 601 18.21 5.30 -6.33
C ARG A 601 19.19 4.72 -5.30
N PRO A 602 20.38 5.32 -5.04
CA PRO A 602 21.27 4.82 -3.99
C PRO A 602 20.69 4.89 -2.56
N MET A 603 19.62 5.66 -2.35
CA MET A 603 18.92 5.73 -1.06
C MET A 603 17.83 4.66 -0.93
N HIS A 604 17.42 3.97 -2.00
CA HIS A 604 16.36 2.98 -1.97
C HIS A 604 16.65 1.87 -0.93
N GLY A 605 15.62 1.46 -0.20
CA GLY A 605 15.73 0.50 0.91
C GLY A 605 16.33 1.05 2.21
N GLN A 606 16.99 2.22 2.16
CA GLN A 606 17.58 2.91 3.31
C GLN A 606 17.05 4.35 3.45
N SER A 607 16.05 4.73 2.66
CA SER A 607 15.50 6.08 2.66
C SER A 607 14.55 6.33 3.83
N ARG A 608 14.53 7.61 4.24
CA ARG A 608 13.51 8.25 5.06
C ARG A 608 12.82 9.30 4.21
N ILE A 609 11.50 9.30 4.20
CA ILE A 609 10.72 10.35 3.53
C ILE A 609 10.14 11.31 4.58
N TYR A 610 10.15 12.61 4.25
CA TYR A 610 9.60 13.65 5.10
C TYR A 610 8.62 14.52 4.31
N HIS A 611 7.42 14.64 4.86
CA HIS A 611 6.32 15.41 4.30
C HIS A 611 6.25 16.78 4.98
N HIS A 612 6.92 17.78 4.40
CA HIS A 612 6.91 19.15 4.95
C HIS A 612 5.56 19.84 4.78
N THR A 613 4.79 19.39 3.79
CA THR A 613 3.41 19.83 3.53
C THR A 613 2.53 18.60 3.39
N PRO A 614 2.16 17.92 4.50
CA PRO A 614 1.63 16.57 4.48
C PRO A 614 0.20 16.44 3.95
N THR A 615 -0.59 17.51 4.00
CA THR A 615 -1.99 17.48 3.59
C THR A 615 -2.29 18.56 2.57
N HIS A 616 -3.03 18.19 1.54
CA HIS A 616 -3.51 19.07 0.50
C HIS A 616 -4.99 18.77 0.25
N ASP A 617 -5.84 19.77 0.40
CA ASP A 617 -7.27 19.61 0.19
C ASP A 617 -7.62 19.70 -1.30
N GLY A 618 -8.51 18.80 -1.72
CA GLY A 618 -9.15 18.81 -3.01
C GLY A 618 -8.27 18.38 -4.19
N LEU A 619 -8.86 18.41 -5.37
CA LEU A 619 -8.25 17.93 -6.61
C LEU A 619 -7.14 18.86 -7.14
N GLU A 620 -7.19 20.13 -6.77
CA GLU A 620 -6.22 21.14 -7.19
C GLU A 620 -5.57 21.80 -5.97
N PRO A 621 -4.54 21.15 -5.41
CA PRO A 621 -3.87 21.69 -4.23
C PRO A 621 -3.19 23.02 -4.56
N SER A 622 -3.24 23.94 -3.60
CA SER A 622 -2.66 25.29 -3.71
C SER A 622 -1.50 25.49 -2.75
N GLY A 623 -0.82 26.61 -2.90
CA GLY A 623 0.28 26.99 -2.03
C GLY A 623 1.58 26.27 -2.38
N TRP A 624 2.30 25.85 -1.37
CA TRP A 624 3.58 25.18 -1.47
C TRP A 624 3.46 23.68 -1.23
N GLY A 625 4.18 22.90 -2.01
CA GLY A 625 4.42 21.47 -1.77
C GLY A 625 5.89 21.24 -1.47
N ALA A 626 6.22 20.46 -0.45
CA ALA A 626 7.61 20.14 -0.17
C ALA A 626 7.76 18.71 0.37
N LEU A 627 8.69 17.97 -0.26
CA LEU A 627 9.07 16.60 0.10
C LEU A 627 10.58 16.54 0.29
N GLU A 628 11.03 15.67 1.19
CA GLU A 628 12.45 15.38 1.39
C GLU A 628 12.65 13.86 1.47
N LEU A 629 13.63 13.37 0.72
CA LEU A 629 14.10 11.99 0.78
C LEU A 629 15.53 12.01 1.32
N ALA A 630 15.79 11.34 2.44
CA ALA A 630 17.12 11.31 3.03
C ALA A 630 17.59 9.88 3.28
N HIS A 631 18.88 9.63 3.20
CA HIS A 631 19.46 8.38 3.64
C HIS A 631 19.39 8.27 5.17
N ARG A 632 19.13 7.06 5.67
CA ARG A 632 18.95 6.78 7.12
C ARG A 632 20.13 7.27 7.97
N ASP A 633 21.36 7.18 7.47
CA ASP A 633 22.58 7.64 8.18
C ASP A 633 22.80 9.15 8.12
N ARG A 634 21.89 9.90 7.46
CA ARG A 634 21.97 11.35 7.27
C ARG A 634 23.17 11.83 6.48
N SER A 635 23.81 10.95 5.72
CA SER A 635 24.92 11.33 4.83
C SER A 635 24.47 12.10 3.60
N ARG A 636 23.22 11.88 3.18
CA ARG A 636 22.62 12.50 2.00
C ARG A 636 21.16 12.83 2.24
N SER A 637 20.74 13.99 1.74
CA SER A 637 19.32 14.39 1.68
C SER A 637 19.03 15.09 0.35
N MET A 638 17.87 14.78 -0.24
CA MET A 638 17.33 15.43 -1.43
C MET A 638 15.98 16.05 -1.07
N ALA A 639 15.82 17.35 -1.29
CA ALA A 639 14.59 18.06 -0.99
C ALA A 639 14.04 18.78 -2.21
N GLY A 640 12.75 18.59 -2.49
CA GLY A 640 12.01 19.27 -3.56
C GLY A 640 11.00 20.23 -2.97
N VAL A 641 11.01 21.47 -3.45
CA VAL A 641 10.04 22.51 -3.14
C VAL A 641 9.30 22.89 -4.42
N PHE A 642 7.98 22.81 -4.36
CA PHE A 642 7.09 22.95 -5.50
C PHE A 642 6.09 24.08 -5.24
N ARG A 643 5.99 25.03 -6.16
CA ARG A 643 4.92 26.03 -6.15
C ARG A 643 3.71 25.46 -6.89
N LEU A 644 2.66 25.07 -6.15
CA LEU A 644 1.52 24.34 -6.71
C LEU A 644 0.56 25.27 -7.47
N GLN A 645 0.03 26.27 -6.76
CA GLN A 645 -0.76 27.37 -7.30
C GLN A 645 -0.35 28.64 -6.58
N ASP A 646 -1.20 29.65 -6.54
CA ASP A 646 -0.88 30.89 -5.87
C ASP A 646 -0.73 30.69 -4.37
N PRO A 647 0.50 30.76 -3.82
CA PRO A 647 0.73 30.64 -2.39
C PRO A 647 0.37 31.92 -1.68
N ALA A 648 -0.07 31.80 -0.44
CA ALA A 648 -0.29 32.97 0.42
C ALA A 648 1.02 33.72 0.73
N GLU A 649 2.14 32.98 0.77
CA GLU A 649 3.48 33.53 1.07
C GLU A 649 4.39 33.44 -0.14
N PRO A 650 5.17 34.53 -0.46
CA PRO A 650 6.03 34.56 -1.65
C PRO A 650 7.32 33.73 -1.51
N VAL A 651 7.70 33.36 -0.28
CA VAL A 651 8.93 32.63 0.03
C VAL A 651 8.61 31.43 0.91
N TYR A 652 9.09 30.25 0.51
CA TYR A 652 9.09 29.06 1.32
C TYR A 652 10.46 28.86 1.98
N HIS A 653 10.52 28.53 3.26
CA HIS A 653 11.77 28.21 3.96
C HIS A 653 11.91 26.69 4.09
N MET A 654 12.75 26.07 3.25
CA MET A 654 13.02 24.65 3.30
C MET A 654 13.94 24.32 4.47
N ARG A 655 13.37 23.68 5.51
CA ARG A 655 14.08 23.22 6.72
C ARG A 655 14.23 21.70 6.64
N PHE A 656 15.44 21.24 6.44
CA PHE A 656 15.72 19.81 6.28
C PHE A 656 15.51 19.04 7.58
N LYS A 657 14.73 17.95 7.54
CA LYS A 657 14.55 17.02 8.65
C LYS A 657 15.62 15.91 8.65
N GLY A 658 16.05 15.46 7.47
CA GLY A 658 16.94 14.33 7.26
C GLY A 658 18.43 14.65 7.37
N VAL A 659 18.83 15.84 7.82
CA VAL A 659 20.25 16.21 8.04
C VAL A 659 20.64 16.13 9.51
N ASP A 660 21.92 15.92 9.78
CA ASP A 660 22.50 15.99 11.12
C ASP A 660 22.98 17.43 11.40
N PRO A 661 22.47 18.10 12.45
CA PRO A 661 22.86 19.48 12.76
C PRO A 661 24.33 19.63 13.15
N GLY A 662 25.02 18.56 13.50
CA GLY A 662 26.45 18.55 13.84
C GLY A 662 27.40 18.39 12.65
N LEU A 663 26.87 18.15 11.44
CA LEU A 663 27.66 17.97 10.22
C LEU A 663 27.61 19.21 9.34
N ARG A 664 28.54 19.29 8.39
CA ARG A 664 28.50 20.23 7.27
C ARG A 664 28.08 19.48 6.02
N TYR A 665 27.38 20.16 5.14
CA TYR A 665 26.87 19.60 3.88
C TYR A 665 27.30 20.47 2.70
N SER A 666 27.77 19.85 1.63
CA SER A 666 27.74 20.46 0.33
C SER A 666 26.30 20.42 -0.20
N VAL A 667 25.73 21.57 -0.47
CA VAL A 667 24.34 21.73 -0.93
C VAL A 667 24.33 22.24 -2.36
N ARG A 668 23.84 21.40 -3.26
CA ARG A 668 23.64 21.77 -4.68
C ARG A 668 22.23 22.33 -4.85
N PHE A 669 22.13 23.46 -5.55
CA PHE A 669 20.92 24.15 -5.95
C PHE A 669 20.69 23.88 -7.43
N ASP A 670 19.67 23.09 -7.76
CA ASP A 670 19.52 22.59 -9.13
C ASP A 670 19.08 23.67 -10.16
N ASN A 671 18.29 24.69 -9.73
CA ASN A 671 17.90 25.79 -10.61
C ASN A 671 19.09 26.69 -11.01
N GLU A 672 19.98 26.94 -10.08
CA GLU A 672 21.10 27.85 -10.23
C GLU A 672 22.36 27.12 -10.73
N ASP A 673 22.35 25.79 -10.83
CA ASP A 673 23.51 24.94 -11.07
C ASP A 673 24.69 25.34 -10.19
N SER A 674 24.42 25.62 -8.94
CA SER A 674 25.37 26.12 -7.95
C SER A 674 25.48 25.19 -6.75
N GLU A 675 26.61 25.28 -6.07
CA GLU A 675 26.93 24.47 -4.90
C GLU A 675 27.56 25.31 -3.81
N THR A 676 27.15 25.10 -2.57
CA THR A 676 27.71 25.80 -1.42
C THR A 676 27.78 24.88 -0.19
N VAL A 677 28.74 25.15 0.69
CA VAL A 677 28.85 24.39 1.95
C VAL A 677 28.06 25.10 3.04
N MET A 678 27.14 24.39 3.66
CA MET A 678 26.26 24.88 4.73
C MET A 678 26.37 24.00 5.97
N ASP A 679 26.17 24.60 7.15
CA ASP A 679 26.09 23.85 8.37
C ASP A 679 24.74 23.13 8.50
N GLY A 680 24.76 21.87 8.96
CA GLY A 680 23.53 21.11 9.19
C GLY A 680 22.57 21.77 10.17
N TYR A 681 23.10 22.51 11.16
CA TYR A 681 22.28 23.33 12.05
C TYR A 681 21.49 24.38 11.30
N HIS A 682 22.13 25.11 10.35
CA HIS A 682 21.45 26.09 9.54
C HIS A 682 20.37 25.44 8.64
N LEU A 683 20.72 24.33 7.98
CA LEU A 683 19.78 23.59 7.14
C LEU A 683 18.55 23.14 7.90
N LYS A 684 18.73 22.67 9.15
CA LYS A 684 17.64 22.07 9.94
C LYS A 684 16.77 23.11 10.64
N TYR A 685 17.36 24.15 11.24
CA TYR A 685 16.63 25.06 12.14
C TYR A 685 16.34 26.43 11.53
N VAL A 686 17.19 26.94 10.65
CA VAL A 686 16.97 28.20 9.93
C VAL A 686 16.27 27.94 8.60
N GLY A 687 16.81 27.03 7.82
CA GLY A 687 16.32 26.65 6.50
C GLY A 687 16.88 27.52 5.37
N VAL A 688 16.57 27.08 4.15
CA VAL A 688 16.98 27.75 2.90
C VAL A 688 15.76 28.46 2.31
N PRO A 689 15.80 29.77 2.08
CA PRO A 689 14.69 30.48 1.45
C PRO A 689 14.57 30.09 -0.03
N VAL A 690 13.37 29.75 -0.46
CA VAL A 690 13.01 29.40 -1.83
C VAL A 690 12.01 30.40 -2.38
N ARG A 691 12.36 31.02 -3.49
CA ARG A 691 11.47 31.92 -4.23
C ARG A 691 11.26 31.36 -5.63
N LEU A 692 10.01 31.12 -5.97
CA LEU A 692 9.58 30.70 -7.30
C LEU A 692 8.54 31.72 -7.78
N ASP A 693 8.82 32.38 -8.89
CA ASP A 693 7.97 33.51 -9.35
C ASP A 693 6.69 33.02 -10.05
N ASN A 694 6.69 31.78 -10.57
CA ASN A 694 5.53 31.22 -11.29
C ASN A 694 4.98 29.95 -10.61
N PRO A 695 3.66 29.74 -10.64
CA PRO A 695 3.08 28.44 -10.25
C PRO A 695 3.56 27.32 -11.19
N LEU A 696 3.45 26.09 -10.70
CA LEU A 696 3.85 24.85 -11.36
C LEU A 696 5.36 24.82 -11.75
N THR A 697 6.16 25.52 -10.94
CA THR A 697 7.64 25.45 -10.98
C THR A 697 8.18 24.84 -9.69
N SER A 698 9.46 24.50 -9.68
CA SER A 698 10.07 23.82 -8.53
C SER A 698 11.53 24.18 -8.34
N GLN A 699 12.07 23.90 -7.14
CA GLN A 699 13.49 23.89 -6.82
C GLN A 699 13.85 22.52 -6.22
N LEU A 700 15.01 22.01 -6.56
CA LEU A 700 15.57 20.81 -5.98
C LEU A 700 16.90 21.12 -5.29
N PHE A 701 17.06 20.56 -4.10
CA PHE A 701 18.31 20.60 -3.33
C PHE A 701 18.85 19.19 -3.15
N VAL A 702 20.15 19.05 -3.26
CA VAL A 702 20.87 17.83 -2.88
C VAL A 702 21.94 18.21 -1.88
N ALA A 703 21.79 17.73 -0.66
CA ALA A 703 22.73 17.95 0.44
C ALA A 703 23.53 16.67 0.70
N GLU A 704 24.85 16.73 0.61
CA GLU A 704 25.78 15.63 0.87
C GLU A 704 26.75 16.02 1.98
N ALA A 705 26.88 15.15 3.00
CA ALA A 705 27.76 15.41 4.13
C ALA A 705 29.22 15.53 3.68
N VAL A 706 29.87 16.62 4.09
CA VAL A 706 31.28 16.85 3.82
C VAL A 706 32.08 16.16 4.95
N THR A 707 33.01 15.28 4.58
CA THR A 707 33.91 14.57 5.50
C THR A 707 34.94 15.51 6.14
#